data_175861ce12de61249ced238e35212a4f
#
_entry.id   175861ce12de61249ced238e35212a4f
#
_cell.length_a   1.000
_cell.length_b   1.000
_cell.length_c   1.000
_cell.angle_alpha   90.00
_cell.angle_beta   90.00
_cell.angle_gamma   90.00
#
_symmetry.space_group_name_H-M   'P 1'
#
loop_
_entity.id
_entity.type
_entity.pdbx_description
1 polymer ?
#
loop_
_entity_poly.entity_id
_entity_poly.type
_entity_poly.pdbx_seq_one_letter_code
_entity_poly.pdbx_strand_id
1 'polypeptide(L)'
;MKVKNWILLNNQVMVKKDDEFQFEKDKEAVRSYFLEYVNKNTVFFYTLKEKIDYLIENKYYENLLEVYSFEDIKRVYDLMYAKKFRFPSYISAFKFFQNYALRDDSGEKFLERYEDRLACTALYLGHGDIDRALEYAELFINQEYQPATPTFLNAGKKRSGELVSCFLDEIGDSLNGIGYAIHSSMKLSSIGGGVSLNISKLRGRSEAIKGVEGRASGVLPVMKLLEDVFSYANQLGQRPGAGAVYLNVFHSDIEEFLDCKKINVDEKVRIKSLSIGVVIPDKFMELAEKDEPFYVFYPHTVYQAYGCYLDDMDMNKMYTELIDNPAVRKKKLNARLLLVKIAQTQKESGYPYLFFKDNANREHALKDIGEVKFSNLCTEIMQLSEVSEINDYYEEDVIRRGISCNLGSLNIVTVMDNKRIAEAVKTAVSSLTTVTDISNIDIVPSIKKANEELHSVGLGAMNLHGFFAKNFISYESTEALDFCNVFFMMMNFYSLERSMEIARDRGVTFKDFDKSEYAKGTYFDKYLERNYHPKTEQVKALFEGIYVPSVDDWARLKELVMQHGLYHAYRLAIAPNQSTSYIMSSTASVMPVVDTIEVREYGDSTSFYPMPYLTNDNYFFYKSAYDMDQMKVMRLISVIQRHVDQGISTILHTKSSDTTRDLARYYIYAHKIGLKS
;
A
#
# COMPACT_ATOMS: atom_id res chain seq x y z
N MET A 1 28.88 28.08 -3.54
CA MET A 1 29.42 26.71 -3.85
C MET A 1 29.44 26.50 -5.36
N LYS A 2 30.48 25.84 -5.91
CA LYS A 2 30.51 25.48 -7.34
C LYS A 2 29.44 24.42 -7.61
N VAL A 3 28.50 24.68 -8.51
CA VAL A 3 27.46 23.69 -8.87
C VAL A 3 28.12 22.44 -9.38
N LYS A 4 27.67 21.26 -8.94
CA LYS A 4 28.23 19.97 -9.32
C LYS A 4 27.92 19.64 -10.78
N ASN A 5 28.87 19.07 -11.51
CA ASN A 5 28.76 18.84 -12.95
C ASN A 5 27.53 17.99 -13.33
N TRP A 6 27.22 16.94 -12.55
CA TRP A 6 26.02 16.13 -12.84
C TRP A 6 24.70 16.87 -12.67
N ILE A 7 24.63 17.89 -11.80
CA ILE A 7 23.46 18.77 -11.69
C ILE A 7 23.34 19.65 -12.94
N LEU A 8 24.45 20.23 -13.41
CA LEU A 8 24.46 21.02 -14.63
C LEU A 8 24.00 20.21 -15.85
N LEU A 9 24.47 18.95 -15.97
CA LEU A 9 24.06 18.04 -17.04
C LEU A 9 22.57 17.68 -16.94
N ASN A 10 22.10 17.33 -15.74
CA ASN A 10 20.68 17.04 -15.52
C ASN A 10 19.79 18.25 -15.86
N ASN A 11 20.22 19.47 -15.51
CA ASN A 11 19.46 20.69 -15.83
C ASN A 11 19.37 20.97 -17.34
N GLN A 12 20.31 20.46 -18.13
CA GLN A 12 20.25 20.60 -19.59
C GLN A 12 19.08 19.83 -20.22
N VAL A 13 18.48 18.85 -19.53
CA VAL A 13 17.26 18.17 -19.98
C VAL A 13 16.17 19.16 -20.36
N MET A 14 16.06 20.27 -19.61
CA MET A 14 15.05 21.31 -19.84
C MET A 14 15.43 22.32 -20.92
N VAL A 15 16.65 22.26 -21.43
CA VAL A 15 17.13 23.16 -22.50
C VAL A 15 16.82 22.52 -23.84
N LYS A 16 15.90 23.12 -24.59
CA LYS A 16 15.60 22.68 -25.96
C LYS A 16 16.73 22.99 -26.90
N LYS A 17 17.04 22.03 -27.77
CA LYS A 17 17.90 22.21 -28.93
C LYS A 17 17.11 21.75 -30.16
N ASP A 18 17.03 22.60 -31.17
CA ASP A 18 16.25 22.36 -32.40
C ASP A 18 14.76 22.01 -32.09
N ASP A 19 14.17 22.70 -31.10
CA ASP A 19 12.83 22.49 -30.51
C ASP A 19 12.62 21.17 -29.77
N GLU A 20 13.63 20.32 -29.62
CA GLU A 20 13.55 19.05 -28.91
C GLU A 20 14.23 19.10 -27.52
N PHE A 21 13.64 18.40 -26.54
CA PHE A 21 14.25 18.22 -25.22
C PHE A 21 15.47 17.29 -25.31
N GLN A 22 16.50 17.56 -24.50
CA GLN A 22 17.75 16.80 -24.48
C GLN A 22 17.74 15.71 -23.40
N PHE A 23 16.83 14.71 -23.50
CA PHE A 23 16.66 13.66 -22.47
C PHE A 23 17.93 12.81 -22.28
N GLU A 24 18.80 12.67 -23.28
CA GLU A 24 20.08 11.97 -23.18
C GLU A 24 21.05 12.59 -22.15
N LYS A 25 20.87 13.89 -21.83
CA LYS A 25 21.68 14.59 -20.84
C LYS A 25 21.51 14.02 -19.43
N ASP A 26 20.37 13.42 -19.13
CA ASP A 26 20.17 12.75 -17.85
C ASP A 26 21.07 11.50 -17.70
N LYS A 27 21.29 10.75 -18.78
CA LYS A 27 22.25 9.62 -18.80
C LYS A 27 23.70 10.09 -18.64
N GLU A 28 24.06 11.23 -19.21
CA GLU A 28 25.36 11.85 -18.99
C GLU A 28 25.52 12.29 -17.52
N ALA A 29 24.46 12.82 -16.91
CA ALA A 29 24.42 13.17 -15.49
C ALA A 29 24.65 11.94 -14.59
N VAL A 30 24.01 10.79 -14.88
CA VAL A 30 24.24 9.52 -14.17
C VAL A 30 25.74 9.17 -14.22
N ARG A 31 26.34 9.20 -15.41
CA ARG A 31 27.76 8.87 -15.59
C ARG A 31 28.67 9.79 -14.76
N SER A 32 28.43 11.11 -14.83
CA SER A 32 29.17 12.09 -14.04
C SER A 32 29.00 11.87 -12.54
N TYR A 33 27.80 11.60 -12.07
CA TYR A 33 27.51 11.31 -10.67
C TYR A 33 28.29 10.11 -10.14
N PHE A 34 28.37 9.02 -10.94
CA PHE A 34 29.16 7.84 -10.56
C PHE A 34 30.65 8.14 -10.54
N LEU A 35 31.19 8.78 -11.58
CA LEU A 35 32.64 9.04 -11.70
C LEU A 35 33.15 10.05 -10.67
N GLU A 36 32.38 11.09 -10.40
CA GLU A 36 32.83 12.20 -9.58
C GLU A 36 32.46 12.04 -8.10
N TYR A 37 31.43 11.25 -7.77
CA TYR A 37 30.94 11.11 -6.41
C TYR A 37 30.83 9.66 -5.94
N VAL A 38 30.01 8.81 -6.55
CA VAL A 38 29.71 7.48 -6.02
C VAL A 38 30.98 6.63 -5.93
N ASN A 39 31.73 6.49 -7.03
CA ASN A 39 32.92 5.64 -7.05
C ASN A 39 34.01 6.11 -6.09
N LYS A 40 34.16 7.43 -5.89
CA LYS A 40 35.13 8.00 -4.95
C LYS A 40 34.76 7.77 -3.49
N ASN A 41 33.47 7.60 -3.22
CA ASN A 41 32.95 7.39 -1.88
C ASN A 41 32.48 5.94 -1.63
N THR A 42 32.78 5.00 -2.50
CA THR A 42 32.53 3.57 -2.29
C THR A 42 33.80 2.88 -1.79
N VAL A 43 33.67 2.11 -0.69
CA VAL A 43 34.78 1.29 -0.17
C VAL A 43 35.11 0.21 -1.20
N PHE A 44 36.37 0.08 -1.51
CA PHE A 44 36.87 -0.94 -2.44
C PHE A 44 37.28 -2.20 -1.68
N PHE A 45 36.89 -3.34 -2.20
CA PHE A 45 37.31 -4.66 -1.73
C PHE A 45 37.93 -5.42 -2.90
N TYR A 46 39.04 -6.13 -2.66
CA TYR A 46 39.73 -6.88 -3.71
C TYR A 46 38.97 -8.13 -4.14
N THR A 47 38.28 -8.77 -3.21
CA THR A 47 37.48 -9.97 -3.47
C THR A 47 36.09 -9.88 -2.83
N LEU A 48 35.18 -10.68 -3.37
CA LEU A 48 33.82 -10.81 -2.76
C LEU A 48 33.94 -11.38 -1.34
N LYS A 49 34.84 -12.33 -1.11
CA LYS A 49 35.02 -12.94 0.21
C LYS A 49 35.44 -11.90 1.26
N GLU A 50 36.46 -11.10 0.94
CA GLU A 50 36.88 -9.99 1.82
C GLU A 50 35.74 -9.06 2.14
N LYS A 51 34.90 -8.73 1.16
CA LYS A 51 33.74 -7.88 1.34
C LYS A 51 32.70 -8.50 2.29
N ILE A 52 32.34 -9.76 2.06
CA ILE A 52 31.34 -10.46 2.89
C ILE A 52 31.85 -10.63 4.31
N ASP A 53 33.08 -11.06 4.51
CA ASP A 53 33.71 -11.20 5.82
C ASP A 53 33.71 -9.84 6.56
N TYR A 54 34.13 -8.76 5.90
CA TYR A 54 34.13 -7.42 6.48
C TYR A 54 32.73 -6.96 6.93
N LEU A 55 31.71 -7.18 6.07
CA LEU A 55 30.33 -6.75 6.38
C LEU A 55 29.71 -7.54 7.55
N ILE A 56 30.04 -8.83 7.68
CA ILE A 56 29.59 -9.67 8.79
C ILE A 56 30.34 -9.33 10.09
N GLU A 57 31.68 -9.28 10.06
CA GLU A 57 32.53 -9.01 11.23
C GLU A 57 32.23 -7.65 11.86
N ASN A 58 31.95 -6.63 11.03
CA ASN A 58 31.60 -5.29 11.50
C ASN A 58 30.09 -5.10 11.78
N LYS A 59 29.30 -6.17 11.77
CA LYS A 59 27.87 -6.17 12.09
C LYS A 59 27.02 -5.28 11.18
N TYR A 60 27.40 -5.18 9.93
CA TYR A 60 26.59 -4.55 8.89
C TYR A 60 25.57 -5.51 8.30
N TYR A 61 25.99 -6.75 8.03
CA TYR A 61 25.14 -7.82 7.53
C TYR A 61 24.86 -8.86 8.62
N GLU A 62 23.72 -9.54 8.51
CA GLU A 62 23.48 -10.82 9.18
C GLU A 62 24.49 -11.86 8.67
N ASN A 63 24.76 -12.88 9.47
CA ASN A 63 25.75 -13.87 9.09
C ASN A 63 25.20 -14.85 8.03
N LEU A 64 25.25 -14.44 6.77
CA LEU A 64 24.78 -15.26 5.65
C LEU A 64 25.56 -16.58 5.51
N LEU A 65 26.79 -16.66 6.04
CA LEU A 65 27.62 -17.87 6.02
C LEU A 65 27.14 -18.96 6.98
N GLU A 66 26.22 -18.66 7.89
CA GLU A 66 25.56 -19.68 8.74
C GLU A 66 24.56 -20.53 7.96
N VAL A 67 23.97 -19.99 6.90
CA VAL A 67 22.90 -20.64 6.13
C VAL A 67 23.26 -20.95 4.68
N TYR A 68 24.33 -20.33 4.14
CA TYR A 68 24.84 -20.56 2.79
C TYR A 68 26.32 -20.87 2.78
N SER A 69 26.77 -21.70 1.84
CA SER A 69 28.19 -21.77 1.49
C SER A 69 28.63 -20.46 0.81
N PHE A 70 29.93 -20.16 0.88
CA PHE A 70 30.45 -19.00 0.15
C PHE A 70 30.25 -19.12 -1.38
N GLU A 71 30.33 -20.32 -1.93
CA GLU A 71 30.08 -20.55 -3.36
C GLU A 71 28.63 -20.25 -3.74
N ASP A 72 27.65 -20.54 -2.87
CA ASP A 72 26.25 -20.16 -3.11
C ASP A 72 26.05 -18.65 -3.08
N ILE A 73 26.64 -17.97 -2.10
CA ILE A 73 26.63 -16.50 -2.04
C ILE A 73 27.23 -15.95 -3.34
N LYS A 74 28.38 -16.47 -3.77
CA LYS A 74 29.06 -16.05 -4.98
C LYS A 74 28.19 -16.24 -6.23
N ARG A 75 27.47 -17.34 -6.36
CA ARG A 75 26.53 -17.57 -7.48
C ARG A 75 25.50 -16.44 -7.60
N VAL A 76 24.93 -15.99 -6.49
CA VAL A 76 23.95 -14.88 -6.49
C VAL A 76 24.60 -13.57 -6.90
N TYR A 77 25.78 -13.25 -6.36
CA TYR A 77 26.51 -12.03 -6.74
C TYR A 77 26.95 -12.06 -8.20
N ASP A 78 27.43 -13.19 -8.71
CA ASP A 78 27.83 -13.35 -10.11
C ASP A 78 26.63 -13.11 -11.05
N LEU A 79 25.45 -13.63 -10.72
CA LEU A 79 24.20 -13.38 -11.46
C LEU A 79 23.88 -11.88 -11.49
N MET A 80 23.95 -11.19 -10.35
CA MET A 80 23.67 -9.76 -10.25
C MET A 80 24.62 -8.94 -11.12
N TYR A 81 25.92 -9.17 -10.98
CA TYR A 81 26.95 -8.39 -11.70
C TYR A 81 27.03 -8.74 -13.20
N ALA A 82 26.66 -9.96 -13.61
CA ALA A 82 26.60 -10.35 -15.03
C ALA A 82 25.61 -9.50 -15.83
N LYS A 83 24.56 -8.95 -15.21
CA LYS A 83 23.58 -8.07 -15.87
C LYS A 83 24.13 -6.68 -16.19
N LYS A 84 25.25 -6.27 -15.60
CA LYS A 84 25.89 -4.96 -15.82
C LYS A 84 24.90 -3.81 -15.71
N PHE A 85 24.07 -3.83 -14.67
CA PHE A 85 22.99 -2.88 -14.44
C PHE A 85 23.49 -1.41 -14.51
N ARG A 86 22.69 -0.54 -15.07
CA ARG A 86 22.93 0.91 -15.11
C ARG A 86 21.62 1.65 -14.83
N PHE A 87 21.66 2.57 -13.89
CA PHE A 87 20.52 3.44 -13.65
C PHE A 87 20.19 4.25 -14.90
N PRO A 88 18.95 4.26 -15.37
CA PRO A 88 18.56 5.01 -16.57
C PRO A 88 18.40 6.50 -16.32
N SER A 89 18.28 6.97 -15.07
CA SER A 89 18.12 8.37 -14.71
C SER A 89 18.98 8.78 -13.52
N TYR A 90 19.37 10.06 -13.45
CA TYR A 90 20.12 10.61 -12.33
C TYR A 90 19.35 10.48 -10.99
N ILE A 91 18.07 10.82 -10.99
CA ILE A 91 17.24 10.76 -9.78
C ILE A 91 17.12 9.32 -9.25
N SER A 92 17.04 8.31 -10.12
CA SER A 92 17.01 6.89 -9.71
C SER A 92 18.29 6.50 -8.97
N ALA A 93 19.45 6.84 -9.55
CA ALA A 93 20.75 6.60 -8.90
C ALA A 93 20.88 7.37 -7.59
N PHE A 94 20.55 8.65 -7.61
CA PHE A 94 20.62 9.52 -6.44
C PHE A 94 19.75 8.99 -5.29
N LYS A 95 18.50 8.61 -5.56
CA LYS A 95 17.57 8.07 -4.56
C LYS A 95 18.07 6.76 -3.94
N PHE A 96 18.65 5.87 -4.75
CA PHE A 96 19.22 4.63 -4.22
C PHE A 96 20.36 4.94 -3.24
N PHE A 97 21.36 5.73 -3.66
CA PHE A 97 22.53 6.02 -2.83
C PHE A 97 22.20 6.92 -1.63
N GLN A 98 21.18 7.76 -1.72
CA GLN A 98 20.74 8.60 -0.60
C GLN A 98 20.01 7.79 0.48
N ASN A 99 19.11 6.88 0.09
CA ASN A 99 18.12 6.32 1.00
C ASN A 99 18.31 4.83 1.32
N TYR A 100 18.98 4.05 0.44
CA TYR A 100 18.98 2.58 0.54
C TYR A 100 20.36 1.96 0.66
N ALA A 101 21.34 2.50 -0.03
CA ALA A 101 22.71 1.97 0.01
C ALA A 101 23.27 2.00 1.42
N LEU A 102 23.80 0.88 1.87
CA LEU A 102 24.48 0.76 3.15
C LEU A 102 25.70 1.68 3.18
N ARG A 103 25.89 2.39 4.27
CA ARG A 103 27.04 3.25 4.54
C ARG A 103 27.81 2.74 5.75
N ASP A 104 29.06 3.18 5.86
CA ASP A 104 29.86 2.98 7.04
C ASP A 104 29.33 3.80 8.24
N ASP A 105 29.90 3.59 9.42
CA ASP A 105 29.45 4.27 10.65
C ASP A 105 29.70 5.79 10.61
N SER A 106 30.57 6.30 9.73
CA SER A 106 30.73 7.74 9.51
C SER A 106 29.62 8.34 8.66
N GLY A 107 28.88 7.52 7.92
CA GLY A 107 27.88 7.94 6.95
C GLY A 107 28.46 8.52 5.65
N GLU A 108 29.79 8.52 5.47
CA GLU A 108 30.46 9.14 4.33
C GLU A 108 30.73 8.16 3.18
N LYS A 109 30.98 6.88 3.49
CA LYS A 109 31.36 5.87 2.50
C LYS A 109 30.25 4.87 2.27
N PHE A 110 30.04 4.53 0.98
CA PHE A 110 29.12 3.47 0.58
C PHE A 110 29.82 2.11 0.71
N LEU A 111 29.14 1.17 1.34
CA LEU A 111 29.55 -0.23 1.46
C LEU A 111 28.85 -1.13 0.42
N GLU A 112 27.74 -0.64 -0.13
CA GLU A 112 26.93 -1.35 -1.13
C GLU A 112 26.81 -0.57 -2.44
N ARG A 113 26.82 -1.31 -3.55
CA ARG A 113 26.26 -0.92 -4.84
C ARG A 113 24.85 -1.47 -4.94
N TYR A 114 24.14 -1.12 -6.01
CA TYR A 114 22.76 -1.57 -6.22
C TYR A 114 22.67 -3.10 -6.30
N GLU A 115 23.58 -3.72 -7.05
CA GLU A 115 23.70 -5.17 -7.19
C GLU A 115 23.95 -5.86 -5.84
N ASP A 116 24.74 -5.26 -4.97
CA ASP A 116 25.01 -5.79 -3.62
C ASP A 116 23.75 -5.80 -2.76
N ARG A 117 22.97 -4.70 -2.80
CA ARG A 117 21.71 -4.60 -2.04
C ARG A 117 20.69 -5.63 -2.52
N LEU A 118 20.57 -5.82 -3.85
CA LEU A 118 19.69 -6.84 -4.41
C LEU A 118 20.16 -8.25 -4.03
N ALA A 119 21.46 -8.54 -4.12
CA ALA A 119 22.04 -9.84 -3.75
C ALA A 119 21.78 -10.17 -2.27
N CYS A 120 22.06 -9.23 -1.37
CA CYS A 120 21.83 -9.40 0.06
C CYS A 120 20.33 -9.63 0.35
N THR A 121 19.44 -8.87 -0.29
CA THR A 121 17.99 -9.04 -0.15
C THR A 121 17.54 -10.42 -0.63
N ALA A 122 18.00 -10.86 -1.80
CA ALA A 122 17.64 -12.16 -2.35
C ALA A 122 18.14 -13.34 -1.48
N LEU A 123 19.38 -13.27 -1.01
CA LEU A 123 19.95 -14.28 -0.11
C LEU A 123 19.20 -14.33 1.23
N TYR A 124 18.93 -13.18 1.83
CA TYR A 124 18.21 -13.13 3.10
C TYR A 124 16.80 -13.72 2.98
N LEU A 125 16.06 -13.34 1.93
CA LEU A 125 14.73 -13.88 1.65
C LEU A 125 14.76 -15.33 1.17
N GLY A 126 15.84 -15.80 0.56
CA GLY A 126 16.03 -17.20 0.22
C GLY A 126 16.11 -18.11 1.44
N HIS A 127 16.52 -17.55 2.60
CA HIS A 127 16.52 -18.21 3.92
C HIS A 127 17.20 -19.59 3.91
N GLY A 128 18.40 -19.67 3.31
CA GLY A 128 19.19 -20.89 3.20
C GLY A 128 18.89 -21.76 1.96
N ASP A 129 17.83 -21.46 1.22
CA ASP A 129 17.49 -22.12 -0.04
C ASP A 129 18.11 -21.33 -1.21
N ILE A 130 19.18 -21.90 -1.81
CA ILE A 130 19.92 -21.21 -2.87
C ILE A 130 19.12 -21.10 -4.17
N ASP A 131 18.31 -22.08 -4.51
CA ASP A 131 17.51 -22.03 -5.75
C ASP A 131 16.45 -20.93 -5.64
N ARG A 132 15.82 -20.83 -4.51
CA ARG A 132 14.89 -19.73 -4.19
C ARG A 132 15.60 -18.37 -4.20
N ALA A 133 16.79 -18.26 -3.62
CA ALA A 133 17.58 -17.03 -3.63
C ALA A 133 17.94 -16.60 -5.06
N LEU A 134 18.26 -17.54 -5.95
CA LEU A 134 18.54 -17.27 -7.36
C LEU A 134 17.29 -16.83 -8.13
N GLU A 135 16.12 -17.43 -7.88
CA GLU A 135 14.85 -16.99 -8.48
C GLU A 135 14.53 -15.54 -8.06
N TYR A 136 14.67 -15.22 -6.79
CA TYR A 136 14.47 -13.84 -6.31
C TYR A 136 15.50 -12.88 -6.90
N ALA A 137 16.75 -13.29 -6.96
CA ALA A 137 17.83 -12.50 -7.55
C ALA A 137 17.55 -12.15 -9.02
N GLU A 138 17.09 -13.12 -9.81
CA GLU A 138 16.72 -12.90 -11.21
C GLU A 138 15.54 -11.92 -11.33
N LEU A 139 14.49 -12.11 -10.54
CA LEU A 139 13.32 -11.23 -10.52
C LEU A 139 13.70 -9.78 -10.18
N PHE A 140 14.59 -9.59 -9.20
CA PHE A 140 15.02 -8.26 -8.76
C PHE A 140 15.93 -7.56 -9.78
N ILE A 141 16.95 -8.25 -10.29
CA ILE A 141 17.89 -7.64 -11.22
C ILE A 141 17.30 -7.38 -12.61
N ASN A 142 16.30 -8.16 -13.01
CA ASN A 142 15.52 -7.91 -14.23
C ASN A 142 14.54 -6.72 -14.07
N GLN A 143 14.49 -6.10 -12.89
CA GLN A 143 13.57 -5.00 -12.59
C GLN A 143 12.09 -5.36 -12.77
N GLU A 144 11.74 -6.63 -12.58
CA GLU A 144 10.37 -7.13 -12.74
C GLU A 144 9.52 -6.92 -11.47
N TYR A 145 10.18 -6.88 -10.32
CA TYR A 145 9.53 -6.71 -9.02
C TYR A 145 10.41 -5.92 -8.05
N GLN A 146 9.78 -5.09 -7.26
CA GLN A 146 10.41 -4.33 -6.18
C GLN A 146 9.74 -4.64 -4.85
N PRO A 147 10.48 -5.19 -3.86
CA PRO A 147 10.00 -5.26 -2.49
C PRO A 147 9.67 -3.86 -1.94
N ALA A 148 8.74 -3.78 -1.01
CA ALA A 148 8.44 -2.52 -0.32
C ALA A 148 9.68 -1.96 0.39
N THR A 149 9.66 -0.65 0.64
CA THR A 149 10.77 0.06 1.29
C THR A 149 11.31 -0.65 2.54
N PRO A 150 10.49 -1.12 3.50
CA PRO A 150 11.02 -1.78 4.70
C PRO A 150 11.80 -3.05 4.37
N THR A 151 11.26 -3.91 3.53
CA THR A 151 11.94 -5.14 3.11
C THR A 151 13.25 -4.82 2.41
N PHE A 152 13.23 -3.92 1.41
CA PHE A 152 14.41 -3.57 0.64
C PHE A 152 15.49 -2.84 1.46
N LEU A 153 15.05 -2.04 2.43
CA LEU A 153 15.97 -1.31 3.31
C LEU A 153 16.62 -2.23 4.35
N ASN A 154 15.88 -3.16 4.91
CA ASN A 154 16.24 -3.89 6.12
C ASN A 154 16.74 -5.33 5.89
N ALA A 155 16.31 -6.00 4.81
CA ALA A 155 16.62 -7.41 4.57
C ALA A 155 18.13 -7.68 4.59
N GLY A 156 18.56 -8.60 5.45
CA GLY A 156 19.95 -9.01 5.61
C GLY A 156 20.87 -8.02 6.31
N LYS A 157 20.37 -6.88 6.78
CA LYS A 157 21.16 -5.94 7.59
C LYS A 157 21.03 -6.26 9.07
N LYS A 158 22.15 -6.26 9.80
CA LYS A 158 22.18 -6.56 11.26
C LYS A 158 21.56 -5.46 12.10
N ARG A 159 21.79 -4.18 11.74
CA ARG A 159 21.23 -3.01 12.41
C ARG A 159 20.09 -2.48 11.57
N SER A 160 18.89 -3.06 11.72
CA SER A 160 17.74 -2.77 10.87
C SER A 160 16.43 -2.73 11.63
N GLY A 161 15.38 -2.21 11.00
CA GLY A 161 13.99 -2.36 11.43
C GLY A 161 13.37 -3.66 10.93
N GLU A 162 12.05 -3.77 11.06
CA GLU A 162 11.31 -4.93 10.61
C GLU A 162 11.11 -4.91 9.08
N LEU A 163 10.83 -6.06 8.49
CA LEU A 163 10.60 -6.20 7.05
C LEU A 163 9.20 -5.76 6.61
N VAL A 164 8.24 -5.80 7.52
CA VAL A 164 6.84 -5.41 7.32
C VAL A 164 6.59 -4.05 7.94
N SER A 165 5.76 -3.23 7.31
CA SER A 165 5.51 -1.87 7.79
C SER A 165 4.05 -1.44 7.83
N CYS A 166 3.11 -2.31 7.55
CA CYS A 166 1.70 -1.95 7.53
C CYS A 166 0.92 -2.77 8.55
N PHE A 167 0.45 -2.09 9.60
CA PHE A 167 -0.24 -2.69 10.73
C PHE A 167 -1.52 -1.92 11.03
N LEU A 168 -2.61 -2.64 11.24
CA LEU A 168 -3.89 -2.06 11.56
C LEU A 168 -4.51 -2.79 12.77
N ASP A 169 -5.20 -2.05 13.64
CA ASP A 169 -5.90 -2.63 14.79
C ASP A 169 -7.17 -1.84 15.13
N GLU A 170 -8.02 -2.42 15.96
CA GLU A 170 -9.24 -1.77 16.45
C GLU A 170 -9.07 -1.38 17.92
N ILE A 171 -9.63 -0.22 18.31
CA ILE A 171 -9.59 0.23 19.71
C ILE A 171 -10.91 -0.14 20.39
N GLY A 172 -10.83 -0.94 21.46
CA GLY A 172 -11.97 -1.23 22.34
C GLY A 172 -12.34 -0.03 23.23
N ASP A 173 -13.62 0.09 23.56
CA ASP A 173 -14.17 1.20 24.37
C ASP A 173 -13.93 1.00 25.87
N SER A 174 -12.65 0.92 26.27
CA SER A 174 -12.20 0.84 27.66
C SER A 174 -10.85 1.54 27.84
N LEU A 175 -10.50 1.92 29.05
CA LEU A 175 -9.17 2.48 29.35
C LEU A 175 -8.04 1.46 29.01
N ASN A 176 -8.28 0.18 29.28
CA ASN A 176 -7.34 -0.87 28.96
C ASN A 176 -7.18 -1.04 27.45
N GLY A 177 -8.26 -1.03 26.67
CA GLY A 177 -8.24 -1.08 25.21
C GLY A 177 -7.52 0.13 24.60
N ILE A 178 -7.78 1.33 25.09
CA ILE A 178 -7.08 2.55 24.68
C ILE A 178 -5.59 2.46 25.03
N GLY A 179 -5.25 2.03 26.26
CA GLY A 179 -3.88 1.83 26.73
C GLY A 179 -3.12 0.81 25.88
N TYR A 180 -3.76 -0.31 25.55
CA TYR A 180 -3.21 -1.33 24.65
C TYR A 180 -2.91 -0.78 23.26
N ALA A 181 -3.85 -0.03 22.66
CA ALA A 181 -3.68 0.56 21.34
C ALA A 181 -2.53 1.58 21.31
N ILE A 182 -2.40 2.42 22.34
CA ILE A 182 -1.29 3.39 22.50
C ILE A 182 0.04 2.66 22.58
N HIS A 183 0.16 1.66 23.47
CA HIS A 183 1.38 0.89 23.65
C HIS A 183 1.77 0.09 22.41
N SER A 184 0.81 -0.58 21.78
CA SER A 184 1.01 -1.32 20.52
C SER A 184 1.47 -0.40 19.39
N SER A 185 0.83 0.77 19.25
CA SER A 185 1.21 1.78 18.25
C SER A 185 2.64 2.27 18.46
N MET A 186 3.05 2.51 19.71
CA MET A 186 4.41 2.92 20.03
C MET A 186 5.43 1.85 19.61
N LYS A 187 5.17 0.58 19.95
CA LYS A 187 6.03 -0.54 19.57
C LYS A 187 6.12 -0.72 18.06
N LEU A 188 5.00 -0.73 17.35
CA LEU A 188 4.97 -0.90 15.89
C LEU A 188 5.66 0.27 15.17
N SER A 189 5.45 1.50 15.65
CA SER A 189 6.11 2.67 15.08
C SER A 189 7.63 2.63 15.26
N SER A 190 8.12 2.14 16.42
CA SER A 190 9.55 2.04 16.71
C SER A 190 10.31 1.07 15.80
N ILE A 191 9.64 0.09 15.22
CA ILE A 191 10.24 -0.85 14.24
C ILE A 191 10.06 -0.39 12.79
N GLY A 192 9.49 0.80 12.56
CA GLY A 192 9.29 1.40 11.24
C GLY A 192 7.91 1.17 10.65
N GLY A 193 6.95 0.68 11.44
CA GLY A 193 5.57 0.43 11.03
C GLY A 193 4.75 1.71 10.86
N GLY A 194 3.98 1.78 9.78
CA GLY A 194 2.81 2.66 9.69
C GLY A 194 1.62 1.98 10.36
N VAL A 195 0.94 2.67 11.27
CA VAL A 195 -0.15 2.10 12.06
C VAL A 195 -1.45 2.80 11.75
N SER A 196 -2.51 2.03 11.53
CA SER A 196 -3.86 2.55 11.36
C SER A 196 -4.81 1.95 12.40
N LEU A 197 -5.67 2.78 12.96
CA LEU A 197 -6.55 2.38 14.04
C LEU A 197 -8.02 2.72 13.72
N ASN A 198 -8.91 1.77 13.92
CA ASN A 198 -10.35 2.03 13.88
C ASN A 198 -10.80 2.48 15.28
N ILE A 199 -11.24 3.73 15.37
CA ILE A 199 -11.68 4.35 16.63
C ILE A 199 -13.23 4.43 16.75
N SER A 200 -13.95 3.82 15.82
CA SER A 200 -15.44 3.93 15.73
C SER A 200 -16.18 3.30 16.91
N LYS A 201 -15.53 2.44 17.69
CA LYS A 201 -16.11 1.79 18.87
C LYS A 201 -16.05 2.67 20.12
N LEU A 202 -15.16 3.67 20.14
CA LEU A 202 -15.05 4.59 21.27
C LEU A 202 -16.35 5.36 21.48
N ARG A 203 -16.73 5.55 22.73
CA ARG A 203 -17.93 6.34 23.05
C ARG A 203 -17.77 7.81 22.65
N GLY A 204 -18.88 8.41 22.22
CA GLY A 204 -18.93 9.79 21.81
C GLY A 204 -18.82 10.77 22.99
N ARG A 205 -18.53 12.02 22.70
CA ARG A 205 -18.51 13.10 23.69
C ARG A 205 -19.82 13.17 24.45
N SER A 206 -19.75 13.35 25.76
CA SER A 206 -20.88 13.47 26.68
C SER A 206 -21.69 12.19 26.88
N GLU A 207 -21.20 11.05 26.48
CA GLU A 207 -21.80 9.77 26.90
C GLU A 207 -21.43 9.45 28.37
N ALA A 208 -22.08 8.46 28.95
CA ALA A 208 -21.93 8.07 30.33
C ALA A 208 -20.60 7.34 30.56
N ILE A 209 -19.94 7.58 31.69
CA ILE A 209 -18.85 6.78 32.24
C ILE A 209 -19.29 6.26 33.62
N LYS A 210 -19.26 4.93 33.82
CA LYS A 210 -19.74 4.32 35.07
C LYS A 210 -21.13 4.78 35.50
N GLY A 211 -22.05 4.96 34.53
CA GLY A 211 -23.39 5.42 34.75
C GLY A 211 -23.55 6.94 35.02
N VAL A 212 -22.48 7.72 34.98
CA VAL A 212 -22.53 9.19 35.13
C VAL A 212 -22.55 9.84 33.75
N GLU A 213 -23.67 10.45 33.40
CA GLU A 213 -23.88 11.15 32.12
C GLU A 213 -22.93 12.35 31.94
N GLY A 214 -22.59 12.65 30.69
CA GLY A 214 -21.80 13.82 30.32
C GLY A 214 -20.32 13.73 30.61
N ARG A 215 -19.77 12.56 30.95
CA ARG A 215 -18.39 12.38 31.39
C ARG A 215 -17.41 11.96 30.29
N ALA A 216 -17.89 11.35 29.21
CA ALA A 216 -17.00 10.95 28.11
C ALA A 216 -16.46 12.17 27.35
N SER A 217 -15.17 12.13 27.04
CA SER A 217 -14.47 13.21 26.33
C SER A 217 -14.53 13.08 24.81
N GLY A 218 -15.02 11.94 24.30
CA GLY A 218 -15.09 11.65 22.87
C GLY A 218 -13.76 11.19 22.27
N VAL A 219 -13.69 11.16 20.94
CA VAL A 219 -12.55 10.57 20.21
C VAL A 219 -11.33 11.49 20.14
N LEU A 220 -11.49 12.81 20.15
CA LEU A 220 -10.39 13.76 19.93
C LEU A 220 -9.22 13.63 20.93
N PRO A 221 -9.45 13.48 22.24
CA PRO A 221 -8.35 13.32 23.20
C PRO A 221 -7.53 12.04 22.95
N VAL A 222 -8.17 10.94 22.53
CA VAL A 222 -7.48 9.70 22.15
C VAL A 222 -6.64 9.90 20.88
N MET A 223 -7.18 10.62 19.90
CA MET A 223 -6.42 11.00 18.70
C MET A 223 -5.19 11.83 19.03
N LYS A 224 -5.29 12.72 20.00
CA LYS A 224 -4.16 13.56 20.44
C LYS A 224 -3.04 12.72 21.08
N LEU A 225 -3.40 11.77 21.95
CA LEU A 225 -2.45 10.82 22.51
C LEU A 225 -1.74 9.99 21.42
N LEU A 226 -2.47 9.54 20.41
CA LEU A 226 -1.90 8.78 19.29
C LEU A 226 -0.97 9.66 18.44
N GLU A 227 -1.34 10.92 18.18
CA GLU A 227 -0.48 11.86 17.45
C GLU A 227 0.88 12.05 18.16
N ASP A 228 0.88 12.20 19.48
CA ASP A 228 2.08 12.33 20.27
C ASP A 228 2.91 11.04 20.28
N VAL A 229 2.28 9.87 20.34
CA VAL A 229 2.95 8.57 20.22
C VAL A 229 3.71 8.44 18.91
N PHE A 230 3.09 8.75 17.77
CA PHE A 230 3.72 8.66 16.46
C PHE A 230 4.80 9.74 16.25
N SER A 231 4.64 10.88 16.88
CA SER A 231 5.68 11.91 16.91
C SER A 231 6.93 11.47 17.69
N TYR A 232 6.74 10.74 18.78
CA TYR A 232 7.81 10.26 19.67
C TYR A 232 8.53 9.03 19.12
N ALA A 233 7.78 8.00 18.71
CA ALA A 233 8.33 6.70 18.32
C ALA A 233 8.64 6.65 16.82
N ASN A 234 9.92 6.49 16.47
CA ASN A 234 10.38 6.35 15.09
C ASN A 234 11.52 5.33 14.99
N GLN A 235 11.79 4.85 13.77
CA GLN A 235 12.85 3.87 13.50
C GLN A 235 14.22 4.57 13.48
N LEU A 236 14.85 4.75 14.65
CA LEU A 236 16.24 5.26 14.79
C LEU A 236 16.55 6.47 13.89
N GLY A 237 15.57 7.34 13.65
CA GLY A 237 15.71 8.48 12.74
C GLY A 237 15.70 8.16 11.24
N GLN A 238 15.64 6.88 10.84
CA GLN A 238 15.61 6.47 9.42
C GLN A 238 14.24 6.62 8.81
N ARG A 239 13.17 6.41 9.58
CA ARG A 239 11.78 6.54 9.14
C ARG A 239 10.95 7.22 10.23
N PRO A 240 10.29 8.35 9.93
CA PRO A 240 9.41 9.01 10.91
C PRO A 240 8.20 8.13 11.23
N GLY A 241 7.70 8.22 12.44
CA GLY A 241 6.46 7.58 12.85
C GLY A 241 5.28 8.14 12.08
N ALA A 242 4.37 7.27 11.65
CA ALA A 242 3.19 7.64 10.89
C ALA A 242 1.97 6.85 11.34
N GLY A 243 0.86 7.54 11.58
CA GLY A 243 -0.40 6.95 12.01
C GLY A 243 -1.61 7.49 11.28
N ALA A 244 -2.67 6.66 11.23
CA ALA A 244 -3.99 7.05 10.77
C ALA A 244 -5.06 6.57 11.73
N VAL A 245 -6.18 7.28 11.76
CA VAL A 245 -7.39 6.84 12.49
C VAL A 245 -8.60 6.93 11.58
N TYR A 246 -9.50 5.95 11.68
CA TYR A 246 -10.73 5.89 10.92
C TYR A 246 -11.94 5.99 11.84
N LEU A 247 -12.91 6.81 11.45
CA LEU A 247 -14.17 6.98 12.16
C LEU A 247 -15.34 6.72 11.22
N ASN A 248 -16.32 5.94 11.70
CA ASN A 248 -17.56 5.70 10.97
C ASN A 248 -18.40 7.00 10.90
N VAL A 249 -18.91 7.31 9.71
CA VAL A 249 -19.70 8.53 9.46
C VAL A 249 -20.96 8.65 10.33
N PHE A 250 -21.46 7.53 10.85
CA PHE A 250 -22.62 7.48 11.78
C PHE A 250 -22.26 7.77 13.24
N HIS A 251 -20.99 7.95 13.57
CA HIS A 251 -20.54 8.25 14.92
C HIS A 251 -20.92 9.69 15.34
N SER A 252 -21.38 9.86 16.58
CA SER A 252 -21.82 11.17 17.14
C SER A 252 -20.78 12.28 17.01
N ASP A 253 -19.49 11.96 17.05
CA ASP A 253 -18.38 12.93 17.03
C ASP A 253 -17.88 13.25 15.61
N ILE A 254 -18.57 12.81 14.54
CA ILE A 254 -18.10 12.97 13.16
C ILE A 254 -17.79 14.43 12.78
N GLU A 255 -18.60 15.38 13.24
CA GLU A 255 -18.38 16.80 12.91
C GLU A 255 -17.10 17.34 13.55
N GLU A 256 -16.84 17.02 14.83
CA GLU A 256 -15.62 17.41 15.53
C GLU A 256 -14.39 16.73 14.95
N PHE A 257 -14.54 15.45 14.55
CA PHE A 257 -13.50 14.68 13.88
C PHE A 257 -13.06 15.34 12.55
N LEU A 258 -13.99 15.82 11.74
CA LEU A 258 -13.66 16.56 10.52
C LEU A 258 -13.04 17.93 10.82
N ASP A 259 -13.56 18.63 11.82
CA ASP A 259 -13.09 19.96 12.17
C ASP A 259 -11.68 19.98 12.76
N CYS A 260 -11.18 18.88 13.33
CA CYS A 260 -9.84 18.82 13.92
C CYS A 260 -8.70 19.09 12.93
N LYS A 261 -8.93 19.00 11.62
CA LYS A 261 -7.96 19.27 10.54
C LYS A 261 -7.96 20.74 10.07
N LYS A 262 -8.93 21.53 10.47
CA LYS A 262 -9.01 22.93 10.07
C LYS A 262 -7.85 23.76 10.62
N ILE A 263 -7.37 24.72 9.82
CA ILE A 263 -6.27 25.60 10.20
C ILE A 263 -6.67 26.52 11.36
N ASN A 264 -7.92 26.95 11.40
CA ASN A 264 -8.43 27.94 12.36
C ASN A 264 -9.13 27.32 13.59
N VAL A 265 -8.82 26.08 13.93
CA VAL A 265 -9.34 25.42 15.14
C VAL A 265 -8.38 25.62 16.31
N ASP A 266 -8.90 25.57 17.56
CA ASP A 266 -8.09 25.66 18.78
C ASP A 266 -6.95 24.61 18.73
N GLU A 267 -5.73 25.05 19.02
CA GLU A 267 -4.51 24.20 19.02
C GLU A 267 -4.65 22.98 19.96
N LYS A 268 -5.46 23.06 21.01
CA LYS A 268 -5.70 21.94 21.92
C LYS A 268 -6.46 20.77 21.27
N VAL A 269 -7.28 21.06 20.23
CA VAL A 269 -8.08 20.04 19.52
C VAL A 269 -7.57 19.79 18.12
N ARG A 270 -6.63 20.61 17.63
CA ARG A 270 -6.07 20.48 16.29
C ARG A 270 -5.17 19.25 16.16
N ILE A 271 -5.44 18.45 15.16
CA ILE A 271 -4.62 17.28 14.78
C ILE A 271 -3.81 17.63 13.53
N LYS A 272 -2.48 17.69 13.66
CA LYS A 272 -1.55 18.14 12.61
C LYS A 272 -1.02 16.97 11.76
N SER A 273 -0.39 16.00 12.41
CA SER A 273 0.37 14.92 11.76
C SER A 273 -0.39 13.60 11.64
N LEU A 274 -1.36 13.32 12.51
CA LEU A 274 -2.14 12.10 12.44
C LEU A 274 -3.11 12.16 11.25
N SER A 275 -3.03 11.18 10.34
CA SER A 275 -3.98 11.06 9.22
C SER A 275 -5.36 10.66 9.69
N ILE A 276 -6.41 11.13 9.02
CA ILE A 276 -7.78 10.76 9.33
C ILE A 276 -8.50 10.18 8.11
N GLY A 277 -9.35 9.19 8.34
CA GLY A 277 -10.22 8.58 7.35
C GLY A 277 -11.67 8.46 7.84
N VAL A 278 -12.62 8.48 6.93
CA VAL A 278 -14.04 8.30 7.21
C VAL A 278 -14.52 7.00 6.59
N VAL A 279 -15.14 6.16 7.41
CA VAL A 279 -15.81 4.92 6.98
C VAL A 279 -17.23 5.26 6.53
N ILE A 280 -17.54 4.97 5.27
CA ILE A 280 -18.78 5.38 4.60
C ILE A 280 -19.56 4.13 4.17
N PRO A 281 -20.63 3.75 4.91
CA PRO A 281 -21.62 2.78 4.46
C PRO A 281 -22.52 3.32 3.34
N ASP A 282 -23.09 2.42 2.52
CA ASP A 282 -24.02 2.75 1.42
C ASP A 282 -25.18 3.64 1.88
N LYS A 283 -25.72 3.38 3.08
CA LYS A 283 -26.83 4.13 3.63
C LYS A 283 -26.58 5.64 3.73
N PHE A 284 -25.35 6.03 4.09
CA PHE A 284 -24.99 7.45 4.10
C PHE A 284 -25.00 8.05 2.69
N MET A 285 -24.45 7.35 1.71
CA MET A 285 -24.42 7.83 0.33
C MET A 285 -25.83 7.95 -0.26
N GLU A 286 -26.71 7.00 0.03
CA GLU A 286 -28.12 7.05 -0.35
C GLU A 286 -28.81 8.30 0.21
N LEU A 287 -28.66 8.58 1.51
CA LEU A 287 -29.25 9.74 2.17
C LEU A 287 -28.67 11.06 1.64
N ALA A 288 -27.37 11.11 1.35
CA ALA A 288 -26.73 12.29 0.79
C ALA A 288 -27.20 12.60 -0.64
N GLU A 289 -27.37 11.57 -1.48
CA GLU A 289 -27.91 11.73 -2.83
C GLU A 289 -29.35 12.23 -2.85
N LYS A 290 -30.19 11.73 -1.94
CA LYS A 290 -31.58 12.10 -1.82
C LYS A 290 -31.81 13.42 -1.05
N ASP A 291 -30.77 13.97 -0.42
CA ASP A 291 -30.84 15.14 0.45
C ASP A 291 -31.77 14.93 1.65
N GLU A 292 -31.74 13.74 2.21
CA GLU A 292 -32.58 13.33 3.33
C GLU A 292 -31.94 13.66 4.68
N PRO A 293 -32.77 13.77 5.75
CA PRO A 293 -32.30 13.87 7.12
C PRO A 293 -31.38 12.68 7.47
N PHE A 294 -30.31 12.97 8.17
CA PHE A 294 -29.29 12.01 8.57
C PHE A 294 -29.13 12.02 10.09
N TYR A 295 -29.08 10.84 10.70
CA TYR A 295 -28.88 10.70 12.14
C TYR A 295 -27.51 10.06 12.41
N VAL A 296 -26.75 10.66 13.31
CA VAL A 296 -25.59 10.08 13.95
C VAL A 296 -25.96 9.52 15.30
N PHE A 297 -25.28 8.48 15.74
CA PHE A 297 -25.61 7.73 16.94
C PHE A 297 -24.48 7.79 17.96
N TYR A 298 -24.85 7.73 19.24
CA TYR A 298 -23.92 7.67 20.34
C TYR A 298 -23.53 6.20 20.58
N PRO A 299 -22.30 5.77 20.31
CA PRO A 299 -21.93 4.35 20.21
C PRO A 299 -22.17 3.54 21.48
N HIS A 300 -21.97 4.15 22.65
CA HIS A 300 -22.18 3.46 23.92
C HIS A 300 -23.65 3.12 24.16
N THR A 301 -24.56 4.03 23.83
CA THR A 301 -26.01 3.76 23.95
C THR A 301 -26.48 2.70 22.96
N VAL A 302 -25.86 2.63 21.77
CA VAL A 302 -26.12 1.55 20.81
C VAL A 302 -25.66 0.22 21.38
N TYR A 303 -24.43 0.16 21.92
CA TYR A 303 -23.89 -1.07 22.53
C TYR A 303 -24.74 -1.54 23.72
N GLN A 304 -25.19 -0.62 24.58
CA GLN A 304 -26.08 -0.96 25.68
C GLN A 304 -27.45 -1.53 25.24
N ALA A 305 -28.00 -1.00 24.13
CA ALA A 305 -29.30 -1.43 23.62
C ALA A 305 -29.24 -2.77 22.85
N TYR A 306 -28.15 -3.07 22.17
CA TYR A 306 -28.05 -4.19 21.22
C TYR A 306 -26.97 -5.20 21.54
N GLY A 307 -26.02 -4.93 22.44
CA GLY A 307 -24.85 -5.79 22.70
C GLY A 307 -23.90 -5.88 21.51
N CYS A 308 -24.00 -4.96 20.55
CA CYS A 308 -23.20 -4.90 19.34
C CYS A 308 -22.73 -3.46 19.10
N TYR A 309 -21.51 -3.30 18.63
CA TYR A 309 -20.99 -1.98 18.32
C TYR A 309 -21.61 -1.42 17.05
N LEU A 310 -21.84 -0.11 17.02
CA LEU A 310 -22.38 0.63 15.85
C LEU A 310 -21.60 0.31 14.55
N ASP A 311 -20.30 0.19 14.65
CA ASP A 311 -19.40 -0.06 13.51
C ASP A 311 -19.49 -1.49 12.95
N ASP A 312 -19.97 -2.43 13.76
CA ASP A 312 -20.18 -3.84 13.38
C ASP A 312 -21.61 -4.10 12.85
N MET A 313 -22.47 -3.06 12.80
CA MET A 313 -23.83 -3.17 12.29
C MET A 313 -23.92 -2.94 10.78
N ASP A 314 -24.82 -3.69 10.14
CA ASP A 314 -25.27 -3.39 8.78
C ASP A 314 -26.23 -2.19 8.80
N MET A 315 -25.70 -1.00 8.52
CA MET A 315 -26.48 0.24 8.56
C MET A 315 -27.58 0.30 7.49
N ASN A 316 -27.51 -0.47 6.44
CA ASN A 316 -28.57 -0.55 5.43
C ASN A 316 -29.84 -1.20 6.01
N LYS A 317 -29.68 -2.10 6.97
CA LYS A 317 -30.77 -2.79 7.65
C LYS A 317 -31.17 -2.10 8.97
N MET A 318 -30.19 -1.70 9.76
CA MET A 318 -30.38 -1.26 11.13
C MET A 318 -30.77 0.24 11.30
N TYR A 319 -30.49 1.05 10.27
CA TYR A 319 -30.59 2.51 10.37
C TYR A 319 -31.99 3.00 10.88
N THR A 320 -33.07 2.48 10.31
CA THR A 320 -34.43 2.87 10.71
C THR A 320 -34.75 2.41 12.14
N GLU A 321 -34.36 1.18 12.49
CA GLU A 321 -34.56 0.64 13.84
C GLU A 321 -33.79 1.45 14.90
N LEU A 322 -32.56 1.87 14.62
CA LEU A 322 -31.78 2.75 15.50
C LEU A 322 -32.44 4.12 15.71
N ILE A 323 -33.09 4.68 14.68
CA ILE A 323 -33.81 5.93 14.78
C ILE A 323 -35.03 5.76 15.67
N ASP A 324 -35.79 4.67 15.53
CA ASP A 324 -37.01 4.44 16.23
C ASP A 324 -36.82 4.00 17.69
N ASN A 325 -35.64 3.47 18.03
CA ASN A 325 -35.34 3.02 19.38
C ASN A 325 -35.08 4.20 20.34
N PRO A 326 -35.95 4.41 21.38
CA PRO A 326 -35.79 5.51 22.33
C PRO A 326 -34.56 5.35 23.26
N ALA A 327 -34.05 4.13 23.43
CA ALA A 327 -32.86 3.87 24.25
C ALA A 327 -31.55 4.31 23.54
N VAL A 328 -31.60 4.50 22.22
CA VAL A 328 -30.45 4.93 21.42
C VAL A 328 -30.43 6.45 21.34
N ARG A 329 -29.41 7.06 21.92
CA ARG A 329 -29.15 8.49 21.79
C ARG A 329 -28.68 8.84 20.39
N LYS A 330 -29.24 9.88 19.78
CA LYS A 330 -28.95 10.27 18.39
C LYS A 330 -29.03 11.78 18.21
N LYS A 331 -28.35 12.27 17.16
CA LYS A 331 -28.35 13.68 16.75
C LYS A 331 -28.71 13.77 15.27
N LYS A 332 -29.63 14.65 14.93
CA LYS A 332 -30.03 14.87 13.53
C LYS A 332 -29.09 15.83 12.85
N LEU A 333 -28.64 15.46 11.66
CA LEU A 333 -27.81 16.25 10.72
C LEU A 333 -28.49 16.28 9.34
N ASN A 334 -27.76 16.81 8.33
CA ASN A 334 -28.12 16.68 6.93
C ASN A 334 -27.02 15.94 6.21
N ALA A 335 -27.34 14.85 5.53
CA ALA A 335 -26.35 13.97 4.88
C ALA A 335 -25.59 14.69 3.75
N ARG A 336 -26.30 15.47 2.91
CA ARG A 336 -25.66 16.21 1.80
C ARG A 336 -24.72 17.30 2.31
N LEU A 337 -25.12 18.04 3.33
CA LEU A 337 -24.27 19.05 3.95
C LEU A 337 -23.02 18.41 4.59
N LEU A 338 -23.16 17.23 5.20
CA LEU A 338 -22.02 16.50 5.74
C LEU A 338 -21.07 16.02 4.63
N LEU A 339 -21.61 15.53 3.50
CA LEU A 339 -20.78 15.15 2.34
C LEU A 339 -20.02 16.36 1.76
N VAL A 340 -20.67 17.53 1.68
CA VAL A 340 -20.04 18.79 1.27
C VAL A 340 -18.97 19.21 2.28
N LYS A 341 -19.22 19.06 3.58
CA LYS A 341 -18.22 19.33 4.64
C LYS A 341 -16.99 18.41 4.52
N ILE A 342 -17.19 17.13 4.21
CA ILE A 342 -16.09 16.19 3.91
C ILE A 342 -15.29 16.70 2.73
N ALA A 343 -15.93 17.07 1.62
CA ALA A 343 -15.26 17.59 0.43
C ALA A 343 -14.48 18.90 0.71
N GLN A 344 -15.07 19.80 1.52
CA GLN A 344 -14.39 21.03 1.91
C GLN A 344 -13.16 20.74 2.78
N THR A 345 -13.29 19.89 3.79
CA THR A 345 -12.18 19.51 4.67
C THR A 345 -11.05 18.86 3.84
N GLN A 346 -11.38 18.02 2.87
CA GLN A 346 -10.41 17.38 1.99
C GLN A 346 -9.71 18.39 1.07
N LYS A 347 -10.44 19.36 0.52
CA LYS A 347 -9.86 20.44 -0.30
C LYS A 347 -8.89 21.33 0.49
N GLU A 348 -9.20 21.60 1.77
CA GLU A 348 -8.37 22.44 2.63
C GLU A 348 -7.14 21.73 3.20
N SER A 349 -7.24 20.44 3.51
CA SER A 349 -6.23 19.69 4.27
C SER A 349 -5.69 18.43 3.58
N GLY A 350 -6.29 17.94 2.51
CA GLY A 350 -6.04 16.63 1.93
C GLY A 350 -6.70 15.46 2.69
N TYR A 351 -7.43 15.74 3.77
CA TYR A 351 -8.13 14.77 4.61
C TYR A 351 -9.63 15.09 4.68
N PRO A 352 -10.48 14.11 5.02
CA PRO A 352 -10.20 12.71 5.36
C PRO A 352 -9.98 11.84 4.13
N TYR A 353 -9.35 10.67 4.32
CA TYR A 353 -9.48 9.56 3.37
C TYR A 353 -10.91 9.03 3.38
N LEU A 354 -11.38 8.52 2.25
CA LEU A 354 -12.72 7.93 2.12
C LEU A 354 -12.59 6.41 1.97
N PHE A 355 -13.29 5.68 2.80
CA PHE A 355 -13.36 4.23 2.74
C PHE A 355 -14.83 3.79 2.60
N PHE A 356 -15.19 3.24 1.44
CA PHE A 356 -16.54 2.77 1.13
C PHE A 356 -16.74 1.34 1.66
N LYS A 357 -17.24 1.24 2.89
CA LYS A 357 -17.32 -0.02 3.64
C LYS A 357 -18.06 -1.12 2.87
N ASP A 358 -19.22 -0.81 2.32
CA ASP A 358 -20.04 -1.82 1.64
C ASP A 358 -19.44 -2.24 0.29
N ASN A 359 -18.79 -1.33 -0.44
CA ASN A 359 -18.02 -1.69 -1.63
C ASN A 359 -16.86 -2.64 -1.31
N ALA A 360 -16.15 -2.41 -0.19
CA ALA A 360 -15.07 -3.28 0.24
C ALA A 360 -15.57 -4.69 0.61
N ASN A 361 -16.78 -4.81 1.15
CA ASN A 361 -17.36 -6.08 1.60
C ASN A 361 -18.21 -6.79 0.54
N ARG A 362 -18.67 -6.12 -0.50
CA ARG A 362 -19.58 -6.69 -1.53
C ARG A 362 -18.96 -7.91 -2.25
N GLU A 363 -17.69 -7.83 -2.61
CA GLU A 363 -16.95 -8.91 -3.22
C GLU A 363 -15.88 -9.52 -2.29
N HIS A 364 -16.03 -9.33 -0.99
CA HIS A 364 -15.09 -9.84 0.01
C HIS A 364 -15.20 -11.36 0.11
N ALA A 365 -14.11 -12.06 -0.22
CA ALA A 365 -14.12 -13.53 -0.26
C ALA A 365 -14.26 -14.18 1.13
N LEU A 366 -13.99 -13.41 2.20
CA LEU A 366 -14.07 -13.86 3.59
C LEU A 366 -15.27 -13.26 4.35
N LYS A 367 -16.32 -12.81 3.65
CA LYS A 367 -17.50 -12.15 4.26
C LYS A 367 -18.23 -12.96 5.31
N ASP A 368 -18.17 -14.30 5.24
CA ASP A 368 -18.79 -15.19 6.23
C ASP A 368 -17.85 -15.49 7.43
N ILE A 369 -16.64 -14.94 7.41
CA ILE A 369 -15.67 -15.02 8.50
C ILE A 369 -15.63 -13.68 9.26
N GLY A 370 -15.67 -12.57 8.56
CA GLY A 370 -15.63 -11.23 9.14
C GLY A 370 -15.73 -10.11 8.09
N GLU A 371 -15.79 -8.87 8.56
CA GLU A 371 -15.93 -7.69 7.73
C GLU A 371 -14.62 -6.89 7.64
N VAL A 372 -14.40 -6.25 6.49
CA VAL A 372 -13.44 -5.16 6.31
C VAL A 372 -14.09 -3.88 6.83
N LYS A 373 -13.49 -3.23 7.84
CA LYS A 373 -14.11 -2.09 8.54
C LYS A 373 -13.41 -0.77 8.28
N PHE A 374 -12.14 -0.79 7.91
CA PHE A 374 -11.30 0.39 7.67
C PHE A 374 -10.07 0.00 6.85
N SER A 375 -9.16 0.95 6.63
CA SER A 375 -7.95 0.74 5.83
C SER A 375 -6.71 1.34 6.51
N ASN A 376 -5.55 1.24 5.83
CA ASN A 376 -4.28 1.80 6.28
C ASN A 376 -4.10 3.28 5.87
N LEU A 377 -2.90 3.84 6.13
CA LEU A 377 -2.55 5.22 5.76
C LEU A 377 -2.66 5.50 4.26
N CYS A 378 -2.41 4.49 3.43
CA CYS A 378 -2.40 4.64 1.97
C CYS A 378 -3.65 4.06 1.31
N THR A 379 -4.60 3.55 2.09
CA THR A 379 -5.94 3.07 1.69
C THR A 379 -5.99 1.82 0.78
N GLU A 380 -4.88 1.08 0.66
CA GLU A 380 -4.83 -0.16 -0.13
C GLU A 380 -5.03 -1.44 0.67
N ILE A 381 -4.80 -1.45 1.99
CA ILE A 381 -4.95 -2.66 2.81
C ILE A 381 -6.37 -2.75 3.33
N MET A 382 -7.05 -3.82 2.95
CA MET A 382 -8.44 -4.07 3.27
C MET A 382 -8.61 -5.52 3.68
N GLN A 383 -8.56 -5.77 4.99
CA GLN A 383 -8.63 -7.10 5.59
C GLN A 383 -9.63 -7.11 6.73
N LEU A 384 -10.14 -8.27 7.07
CA LEU A 384 -10.97 -8.42 8.27
C LEU A 384 -10.15 -8.21 9.55
N SER A 385 -10.78 -7.65 10.56
CA SER A 385 -10.21 -7.47 11.90
C SER A 385 -11.25 -7.66 12.98
N GLU A 386 -10.79 -7.89 14.19
CA GLU A 386 -11.62 -8.06 15.38
C GLU A 386 -10.99 -7.30 16.54
N VAL A 387 -11.83 -6.59 17.32
CA VAL A 387 -11.36 -5.88 18.50
C VAL A 387 -10.96 -6.85 19.62
N SER A 388 -9.77 -6.69 20.18
CA SER A 388 -9.32 -7.43 21.36
C SER A 388 -9.97 -6.91 22.64
N GLU A 389 -10.27 -7.80 23.58
CA GLU A 389 -10.79 -7.46 24.92
C GLU A 389 -9.60 -7.47 25.88
N ILE A 390 -9.23 -6.28 26.34
CA ILE A 390 -8.13 -6.09 27.27
C ILE A 390 -8.71 -5.86 28.67
N ASN A 391 -8.39 -6.76 29.55
CA ASN A 391 -8.97 -6.85 30.89
C ASN A 391 -8.08 -6.16 31.95
N ASP A 392 -8.57 -6.09 33.16
CA ASP A 392 -7.82 -5.57 34.30
C ASP A 392 -6.69 -6.55 34.71
N TYR A 393 -5.73 -6.02 35.49
CA TYR A 393 -4.65 -6.87 36.02
C TYR A 393 -5.25 -8.09 36.74
N TYR A 394 -4.65 -9.24 36.50
CA TYR A 394 -5.03 -10.57 37.00
C TYR A 394 -6.19 -11.26 36.26
N GLU A 395 -6.74 -10.64 35.23
CA GLU A 395 -7.68 -11.27 34.31
C GLU A 395 -6.99 -11.52 32.95
N GLU A 396 -7.34 -12.62 32.27
CA GLU A 396 -6.75 -12.92 30.95
C GLU A 396 -7.35 -12.05 29.86
N ASP A 397 -6.47 -11.50 29.00
CA ASP A 397 -6.89 -10.78 27.81
C ASP A 397 -7.41 -11.74 26.74
N VAL A 398 -8.40 -11.33 25.97
CA VAL A 398 -8.86 -12.03 24.77
C VAL A 398 -8.27 -11.33 23.54
N ILE A 399 -7.12 -11.81 23.11
CA ILE A 399 -6.44 -11.27 21.92
C ILE A 399 -7.11 -11.80 20.66
N ARG A 400 -7.58 -10.88 19.83
CA ARG A 400 -8.18 -11.15 18.53
C ARG A 400 -7.26 -10.65 17.41
N ARG A 401 -7.68 -10.88 16.14
CA ARG A 401 -6.87 -10.54 14.97
C ARG A 401 -6.88 -9.03 14.70
N GLY A 402 -5.71 -8.41 14.71
CA GLY A 402 -5.45 -7.18 14.01
C GLY A 402 -5.21 -7.44 12.51
N ILE A 403 -4.42 -6.59 11.85
CA ILE A 403 -4.06 -6.72 10.43
C ILE A 403 -2.56 -6.53 10.29
N SER A 404 -1.93 -7.43 9.55
CA SER A 404 -0.55 -7.32 9.09
C SER A 404 -0.51 -7.57 7.60
N CYS A 405 0.19 -6.72 6.85
CA CYS A 405 0.37 -6.93 5.42
C CYS A 405 1.75 -6.47 4.98
N ASN A 406 2.45 -7.35 4.27
CA ASN A 406 3.69 -6.99 3.61
C ASN A 406 3.44 -6.75 2.11
N LEU A 407 4.13 -5.76 1.56
CA LEU A 407 3.87 -5.23 0.23
C LEU A 407 5.07 -5.38 -0.70
N GLY A 408 4.76 -5.45 -1.98
CA GLY A 408 5.73 -5.38 -3.07
C GLY A 408 5.00 -5.09 -4.37
N SER A 409 5.70 -4.70 -5.41
CA SER A 409 5.05 -4.28 -6.66
C SER A 409 5.79 -4.79 -7.88
N LEU A 410 5.02 -5.32 -8.84
CA LEU A 410 5.50 -5.64 -10.18
C LEU A 410 5.74 -4.36 -10.98
N ASN A 411 6.78 -4.33 -11.78
CA ASN A 411 6.97 -3.31 -12.80
C ASN A 411 6.32 -3.77 -14.11
N ILE A 412 5.18 -3.18 -14.43
CA ILE A 412 4.36 -3.57 -15.60
C ILE A 412 5.18 -3.58 -16.89
N VAL A 413 6.05 -2.58 -17.10
CA VAL A 413 6.82 -2.46 -18.34
C VAL A 413 7.77 -3.65 -18.50
N THR A 414 8.60 -3.92 -17.51
CA THR A 414 9.62 -4.99 -17.62
C THR A 414 9.02 -6.38 -17.65
N VAL A 415 7.93 -6.60 -16.90
CA VAL A 415 7.20 -7.87 -16.91
C VAL A 415 6.58 -8.13 -18.30
N MET A 416 6.02 -7.09 -18.93
CA MET A 416 5.45 -7.20 -20.28
C MET A 416 6.54 -7.35 -21.36
N ASP A 417 7.60 -6.54 -21.29
CA ASP A 417 8.71 -6.63 -22.24
C ASP A 417 9.40 -8.00 -22.23
N ASN A 418 9.56 -8.59 -21.05
CA ASN A 418 10.14 -9.92 -20.87
C ASN A 418 9.13 -11.06 -21.12
N LYS A 419 7.86 -10.75 -21.28
CA LYS A 419 6.75 -11.72 -21.45
C LYS A 419 6.65 -12.74 -20.30
N ARG A 420 6.92 -12.30 -19.05
CA ARG A 420 7.09 -13.18 -17.88
C ARG A 420 6.03 -12.92 -16.80
N ILE A 421 4.79 -12.60 -17.16
CA ILE A 421 3.74 -12.28 -16.18
C ILE A 421 3.54 -13.43 -15.18
N ALA A 422 3.42 -14.66 -15.66
CA ALA A 422 3.16 -15.82 -14.82
C ALA A 422 4.28 -16.05 -13.81
N GLU A 423 5.52 -16.12 -14.30
CA GLU A 423 6.71 -16.34 -13.45
C GLU A 423 6.91 -15.18 -12.47
N ALA A 424 6.82 -13.94 -12.94
CA ALA A 424 7.00 -12.77 -12.10
C ALA A 424 5.98 -12.70 -10.96
N VAL A 425 4.69 -12.97 -11.24
CA VAL A 425 3.65 -12.99 -10.21
C VAL A 425 3.91 -14.11 -9.19
N LYS A 426 4.18 -15.34 -9.66
CA LYS A 426 4.40 -16.49 -8.77
C LYS A 426 5.64 -16.29 -7.89
N THR A 427 6.75 -15.84 -8.47
CA THR A 427 8.00 -15.58 -7.71
C THR A 427 7.83 -14.42 -6.74
N ALA A 428 7.10 -13.36 -7.12
CA ALA A 428 6.79 -12.23 -6.24
C ALA A 428 5.94 -12.67 -5.04
N VAL A 429 4.89 -13.49 -5.26
CA VAL A 429 4.09 -14.07 -4.17
C VAL A 429 4.94 -14.93 -3.25
N SER A 430 5.86 -15.72 -3.79
CA SER A 430 6.81 -16.52 -3.00
C SER A 430 7.72 -15.64 -2.15
N SER A 431 8.26 -14.57 -2.72
CA SER A 431 9.10 -13.59 -2.00
C SER A 431 8.33 -12.92 -0.85
N LEU A 432 7.09 -12.49 -1.10
CA LEU A 432 6.22 -11.92 -0.07
C LEU A 432 5.86 -12.94 1.02
N THR A 433 5.64 -14.21 0.65
CA THR A 433 5.41 -15.29 1.60
C THR A 433 6.60 -15.47 2.53
N THR A 434 7.81 -15.46 1.99
CA THR A 434 9.01 -15.56 2.82
C THR A 434 9.13 -14.38 3.79
N VAL A 435 8.82 -13.15 3.34
CA VAL A 435 8.79 -11.99 4.25
C VAL A 435 7.82 -12.21 5.40
N THR A 436 6.61 -12.73 5.13
CA THR A 436 5.63 -13.06 6.16
C THR A 436 6.14 -14.11 7.15
N ASP A 437 6.79 -15.16 6.64
CA ASP A 437 7.29 -16.29 7.43
C ASP A 437 8.45 -15.90 8.37
N ILE A 438 9.34 -14.99 7.93
CA ILE A 438 10.55 -14.62 8.70
C ILE A 438 10.41 -13.31 9.48
N SER A 439 9.31 -12.59 9.32
CA SER A 439 9.06 -11.35 10.06
C SER A 439 8.80 -11.62 11.52
N ASN A 440 9.47 -10.88 12.40
CA ASN A 440 9.32 -10.98 13.85
C ASN A 440 8.44 -9.83 14.39
N ILE A 441 7.14 -10.03 14.41
CA ILE A 441 6.15 -9.10 14.97
C ILE A 441 5.52 -9.57 16.27
N ASP A 442 6.26 -10.37 17.03
CA ASP A 442 5.87 -10.92 18.33
C ASP A 442 5.59 -9.87 19.40
N ILE A 443 6.07 -8.65 19.17
CA ILE A 443 5.93 -7.52 20.09
C ILE A 443 4.49 -7.02 20.25
N VAL A 444 3.57 -7.36 19.33
CA VAL A 444 2.16 -7.01 19.41
C VAL A 444 1.30 -8.26 19.11
N PRO A 445 0.64 -8.83 20.12
CA PRO A 445 -0.03 -10.13 19.99
C PRO A 445 -1.16 -10.17 18.95
N SER A 446 -1.96 -9.10 18.78
CA SER A 446 -3.03 -9.03 17.78
C SER A 446 -2.48 -9.08 16.35
N ILE A 447 -1.35 -8.44 16.11
CA ILE A 447 -0.69 -8.40 14.79
C ILE A 447 -0.01 -9.75 14.49
N LYS A 448 0.67 -10.34 15.50
CA LYS A 448 1.21 -11.71 15.40
C LYS A 448 0.15 -12.70 14.99
N LYS A 449 -1.00 -12.67 15.68
CA LYS A 449 -2.13 -13.57 15.41
C LYS A 449 -2.66 -13.40 13.98
N ALA A 450 -2.78 -12.16 13.48
CA ALA A 450 -3.18 -11.91 12.10
C ALA A 450 -2.20 -12.51 11.10
N ASN A 451 -0.89 -12.32 11.32
CA ASN A 451 0.15 -12.86 10.46
C ASN A 451 0.14 -14.39 10.40
N GLU A 452 0.02 -15.05 11.56
CA GLU A 452 0.03 -16.51 11.68
C GLU A 452 -1.26 -17.18 11.18
N GLU A 453 -2.41 -16.52 11.29
CA GLU A 453 -3.70 -17.10 10.89
C GLU A 453 -4.07 -16.82 9.44
N LEU A 454 -3.69 -15.67 8.90
CA LEU A 454 -4.13 -15.21 7.58
C LEU A 454 -3.03 -15.21 6.52
N HIS A 455 -1.76 -15.20 6.90
CA HIS A 455 -0.58 -15.15 6.01
C HIS A 455 -0.70 -14.09 4.92
N SER A 456 -1.34 -12.95 5.21
CA SER A 456 -1.71 -11.94 4.22
C SER A 456 -0.51 -11.29 3.56
N VAL A 457 -0.59 -11.12 2.23
CA VAL A 457 0.37 -10.38 1.42
C VAL A 457 -0.35 -9.37 0.53
N GLY A 458 0.38 -8.38 0.03
CA GLY A 458 -0.16 -7.35 -0.84
C GLY A 458 0.74 -7.13 -2.06
N LEU A 459 0.60 -7.98 -3.08
CA LEU A 459 1.27 -7.76 -4.35
C LEU A 459 0.52 -6.67 -5.14
N GLY A 460 1.23 -5.60 -5.47
CA GLY A 460 0.75 -4.50 -6.31
C GLY A 460 1.47 -4.42 -7.65
N ALA A 461 1.28 -3.29 -8.33
CA ALA A 461 1.93 -2.99 -9.59
C ALA A 461 2.27 -1.50 -9.68
N MET A 462 3.31 -1.17 -10.45
CA MET A 462 3.75 0.18 -10.75
C MET A 462 4.06 0.34 -12.24
N ASN A 463 4.28 1.57 -12.66
CA ASN A 463 4.65 1.91 -14.03
C ASN A 463 3.53 1.75 -15.07
N LEU A 464 2.26 1.89 -14.65
CA LEU A 464 1.14 1.79 -15.58
C LEU A 464 1.15 2.93 -16.60
N HIS A 465 1.27 4.18 -16.12
CA HIS A 465 1.32 5.34 -17.04
C HIS A 465 2.57 5.30 -17.92
N GLY A 466 3.72 4.85 -17.37
CA GLY A 466 4.94 4.62 -18.14
C GLY A 466 4.76 3.57 -19.24
N PHE A 467 4.06 2.49 -18.95
CA PHE A 467 3.71 1.47 -19.93
C PHE A 467 2.83 2.03 -21.05
N PHE A 468 1.81 2.81 -20.68
CA PHE A 468 0.93 3.42 -21.67
C PHE A 468 1.67 4.40 -22.57
N ALA A 469 2.43 5.33 -22.00
CA ALA A 469 3.19 6.32 -22.79
C ALA A 469 4.22 5.65 -23.70
N LYS A 470 4.94 4.65 -23.21
CA LYS A 470 5.87 3.84 -24.02
C LYS A 470 5.22 3.20 -25.24
N ASN A 471 3.98 2.76 -25.10
CA ASN A 471 3.23 2.06 -26.14
C ASN A 471 2.22 2.96 -26.87
N PHE A 472 2.32 4.28 -26.74
CA PHE A 472 1.43 5.25 -27.39
C PHE A 472 -0.06 5.00 -27.09
N ILE A 473 -0.37 4.66 -25.84
CA ILE A 473 -1.72 4.48 -25.33
C ILE A 473 -2.09 5.68 -24.47
N SER A 474 -3.24 6.31 -24.75
CA SER A 474 -3.78 7.32 -23.85
C SER A 474 -4.33 6.69 -22.59
N TYR A 475 -4.00 7.27 -21.42
CA TYR A 475 -4.49 6.79 -20.12
C TYR A 475 -6.03 6.75 -20.04
N GLU A 476 -6.71 7.62 -20.77
CA GLU A 476 -8.18 7.76 -20.80
C GLU A 476 -8.85 6.95 -21.92
N SER A 477 -8.11 6.08 -22.63
CA SER A 477 -8.58 5.34 -23.80
C SER A 477 -9.24 4.01 -23.47
N THR A 478 -9.91 3.44 -24.47
CA THR A 478 -10.48 2.08 -24.40
C THR A 478 -9.39 1.01 -24.33
N GLU A 479 -8.26 1.25 -25.00
CA GLU A 479 -7.08 0.39 -24.98
C GLU A 479 -6.48 0.28 -23.58
N ALA A 480 -6.46 1.38 -22.84
CA ALA A 480 -6.01 1.40 -21.45
C ALA A 480 -6.93 0.55 -20.55
N LEU A 481 -8.25 0.65 -20.72
CA LEU A 481 -9.23 -0.19 -20.01
C LEU A 481 -9.06 -1.68 -20.35
N ASP A 482 -8.89 -1.98 -21.65
CA ASP A 482 -8.70 -3.35 -22.14
C ASP A 482 -7.42 -3.97 -21.58
N PHE A 483 -6.30 -3.25 -21.66
CA PHE A 483 -5.03 -3.70 -21.09
C PHE A 483 -5.14 -3.99 -19.59
N CYS A 484 -5.69 -3.06 -18.81
CA CYS A 484 -5.83 -3.23 -17.36
C CYS A 484 -6.71 -4.43 -17.01
N ASN A 485 -7.80 -4.64 -17.75
CA ASN A 485 -8.69 -5.76 -17.51
C ASN A 485 -7.99 -7.12 -17.71
N VAL A 486 -7.13 -7.24 -18.72
CA VAL A 486 -6.39 -8.48 -18.99
C VAL A 486 -5.21 -8.64 -18.02
N PHE A 487 -4.37 -7.63 -17.87
CA PHE A 487 -3.16 -7.71 -17.05
C PHE A 487 -3.49 -8.05 -15.58
N PHE A 488 -4.44 -7.33 -14.97
CA PHE A 488 -4.80 -7.54 -13.56
C PHE A 488 -5.61 -8.83 -13.35
N MET A 489 -6.37 -9.28 -14.35
CA MET A 489 -6.96 -10.62 -14.33
C MET A 489 -5.87 -11.70 -14.27
N MET A 490 -4.81 -11.59 -15.09
CA MET A 490 -3.70 -12.53 -15.08
C MET A 490 -2.92 -12.47 -13.74
N MET A 491 -2.71 -11.27 -13.20
CA MET A 491 -2.07 -11.10 -11.91
C MET A 491 -2.86 -11.80 -10.79
N ASN A 492 -4.18 -11.69 -10.80
CA ASN A 492 -5.06 -12.40 -9.87
C ASN A 492 -4.99 -13.92 -10.07
N PHE A 493 -5.07 -14.40 -11.32
CA PHE A 493 -5.00 -15.82 -11.65
C PHE A 493 -3.72 -16.46 -11.09
N TYR A 494 -2.57 -15.94 -11.44
CA TYR A 494 -1.28 -16.53 -11.04
C TYR A 494 -0.97 -16.35 -9.55
N SER A 495 -1.51 -15.31 -8.91
CA SER A 495 -1.41 -15.18 -7.46
C SER A 495 -2.24 -16.21 -6.71
N LEU A 496 -3.43 -16.55 -7.22
CA LEU A 496 -4.27 -17.65 -6.70
C LEU A 496 -3.59 -18.99 -6.88
N GLU A 497 -3.10 -19.25 -8.10
CA GLU A 497 -2.41 -20.50 -8.44
C GLU A 497 -1.19 -20.70 -7.52
N ARG A 498 -0.37 -19.66 -7.30
CA ARG A 498 0.79 -19.78 -6.40
C ARG A 498 0.39 -19.96 -4.94
N SER A 499 -0.62 -19.27 -4.47
CA SER A 499 -1.13 -19.44 -3.10
C SER A 499 -1.68 -20.87 -2.86
N MET A 500 -2.35 -21.43 -3.85
CA MET A 500 -2.82 -22.83 -3.85
C MET A 500 -1.65 -23.82 -3.85
N GLU A 501 -0.63 -23.60 -4.70
CA GLU A 501 0.58 -24.44 -4.74
C GLU A 501 1.27 -24.46 -3.37
N ILE A 502 1.45 -23.29 -2.73
CA ILE A 502 2.06 -23.18 -1.41
C ILE A 502 1.21 -23.90 -0.35
N ALA A 503 -0.12 -23.75 -0.39
CA ALA A 503 -1.01 -24.46 0.54
C ALA A 503 -0.90 -25.98 0.39
N ARG A 504 -0.93 -26.48 -0.86
CA ARG A 504 -0.76 -27.90 -1.17
C ARG A 504 0.58 -28.44 -0.67
N ASP A 505 1.68 -27.73 -0.99
CA ASP A 505 3.04 -28.18 -0.71
C ASP A 505 3.36 -28.15 0.80
N ARG A 506 2.78 -27.22 1.54
CA ARG A 506 2.92 -27.09 3.00
C ARG A 506 1.86 -27.89 3.80
N GLY A 507 0.75 -28.27 3.16
CA GLY A 507 -0.40 -28.89 3.83
C GLY A 507 -1.11 -27.96 4.82
N VAL A 508 -1.04 -26.63 4.59
CA VAL A 508 -1.60 -25.59 5.47
C VAL A 508 -2.35 -24.56 4.64
N THR A 509 -3.54 -24.18 5.10
CA THR A 509 -4.34 -23.08 4.55
C THR A 509 -4.43 -21.94 5.55
N PHE A 510 -4.85 -20.77 5.11
CA PHE A 510 -5.25 -19.73 6.07
C PHE A 510 -6.43 -20.21 6.91
N LYS A 511 -6.54 -19.66 8.12
CA LYS A 511 -7.55 -20.06 9.09
C LYS A 511 -8.98 -19.78 8.60
N ASP A 512 -9.88 -20.72 8.84
CA ASP A 512 -11.28 -20.69 8.40
C ASP A 512 -11.47 -20.66 6.86
N PHE A 513 -10.52 -21.18 6.10
CA PHE A 513 -10.60 -21.29 4.64
C PHE A 513 -11.92 -21.93 4.18
N ASP A 514 -12.37 -22.97 4.88
CA ASP A 514 -13.60 -23.73 4.59
C ASP A 514 -14.88 -22.87 4.57
N LYS A 515 -14.88 -21.72 5.26
CA LYS A 515 -16.00 -20.77 5.29
C LYS A 515 -15.94 -19.73 4.16
N SER A 516 -14.82 -19.64 3.45
CA SER A 516 -14.58 -18.61 2.42
C SER A 516 -15.34 -18.87 1.13
N GLU A 517 -15.54 -17.81 0.33
CA GLU A 517 -16.07 -17.92 -1.03
C GLU A 517 -15.13 -18.70 -1.97
N TYR A 518 -13.83 -18.82 -1.62
CA TYR A 518 -12.86 -19.66 -2.32
C TYR A 518 -13.21 -21.14 -2.15
N ALA A 519 -13.46 -21.58 -0.91
CA ALA A 519 -13.82 -22.97 -0.61
C ALA A 519 -15.18 -23.36 -1.19
N LYS A 520 -16.13 -22.43 -1.23
CA LYS A 520 -17.44 -22.60 -1.86
C LYS A 520 -17.37 -22.59 -3.40
N GLY A 521 -16.28 -22.08 -3.97
CA GLY A 521 -16.09 -21.90 -5.41
C GLY A 521 -16.83 -20.71 -6.03
N THR A 522 -17.64 -19.97 -5.26
CA THR A 522 -18.42 -18.81 -5.74
C THR A 522 -17.56 -17.62 -6.14
N TYR A 523 -16.36 -17.48 -5.55
CA TYR A 523 -15.39 -16.46 -5.95
C TYR A 523 -15.05 -16.50 -7.44
N PHE A 524 -15.05 -17.69 -8.05
CA PHE A 524 -14.62 -17.91 -9.42
C PHE A 524 -15.71 -17.63 -10.47
N ASP A 525 -16.97 -17.49 -10.07
CA ASP A 525 -18.12 -17.41 -10.99
C ASP A 525 -17.95 -16.27 -12.01
N LYS A 526 -17.50 -15.09 -11.59
CA LYS A 526 -17.24 -13.94 -12.48
C LYS A 526 -16.17 -14.20 -13.56
N TYR A 527 -15.27 -15.16 -13.33
CA TYR A 527 -14.23 -15.56 -14.29
C TYR A 527 -14.66 -16.73 -15.20
N LEU A 528 -15.72 -17.43 -14.81
CA LEU A 528 -16.31 -18.50 -15.61
C LEU A 528 -17.42 -17.99 -16.57
N GLU A 529 -18.04 -16.84 -16.25
CA GLU A 529 -19.12 -16.26 -17.03
C GLU A 529 -18.66 -15.62 -18.34
N ARG A 530 -17.38 -15.19 -18.45
CA ARG A 530 -16.86 -14.50 -19.63
C ARG A 530 -15.36 -14.66 -19.79
N ASN A 531 -14.91 -14.51 -21.05
CA ASN A 531 -13.50 -14.48 -21.38
C ASN A 531 -12.90 -13.09 -21.17
N TYR A 532 -11.70 -13.02 -20.61
CA TYR A 532 -10.94 -11.80 -20.33
C TYR A 532 -9.78 -11.57 -21.32
N HIS A 533 -9.80 -12.15 -22.49
CA HIS A 533 -8.77 -11.95 -23.50
C HIS A 533 -8.78 -10.52 -24.07
N PRO A 534 -7.65 -10.05 -24.62
CA PRO A 534 -7.54 -8.73 -25.26
C PRO A 534 -8.59 -8.54 -26.37
N LYS A 535 -9.18 -7.34 -26.43
CA LYS A 535 -10.26 -7.02 -27.39
C LYS A 535 -9.81 -6.07 -28.48
N THR A 536 -9.03 -5.03 -28.11
CA THR A 536 -8.52 -4.03 -29.08
C THR A 536 -7.28 -4.55 -29.80
N GLU A 537 -7.09 -4.16 -31.07
CA GLU A 537 -5.97 -4.66 -31.86
C GLU A 537 -4.60 -4.30 -31.27
N GLN A 538 -4.47 -3.09 -30.71
CA GLN A 538 -3.24 -2.66 -30.06
C GLN A 538 -2.92 -3.53 -28.84
N VAL A 539 -3.91 -3.82 -28.01
CA VAL A 539 -3.71 -4.67 -26.82
C VAL A 539 -3.46 -6.13 -27.20
N LYS A 540 -4.13 -6.65 -28.23
CA LYS A 540 -3.82 -7.99 -28.76
C LYS A 540 -2.34 -8.10 -29.17
N ALA A 541 -1.81 -7.10 -29.85
CA ALA A 541 -0.40 -7.06 -30.25
C ALA A 541 0.56 -7.05 -29.04
N LEU A 542 0.19 -6.35 -27.95
CA LEU A 542 0.99 -6.32 -26.72
C LEU A 542 1.04 -7.67 -25.99
N PHE A 543 0.00 -8.48 -26.11
CA PHE A 543 -0.06 -9.82 -25.52
C PHE A 543 0.37 -10.94 -26.49
N GLU A 544 0.86 -10.61 -27.68
CA GLU A 544 1.38 -11.60 -28.62
C GLU A 544 2.53 -12.42 -28.00
N GLY A 545 2.39 -13.74 -27.99
CA GLY A 545 3.35 -14.65 -27.35
C GLY A 545 3.29 -14.72 -25.83
N ILE A 546 2.25 -14.12 -25.20
CA ILE A 546 1.94 -14.25 -23.78
C ILE A 546 0.69 -15.13 -23.67
N TYR A 547 0.77 -16.18 -22.85
CA TYR A 547 -0.40 -17.02 -22.58
C TYR A 547 -1.37 -16.31 -21.63
N VAL A 548 -2.59 -16.07 -22.10
CA VAL A 548 -3.67 -15.48 -21.30
C VAL A 548 -4.60 -16.60 -20.82
N PRO A 549 -4.81 -16.79 -19.51
CA PRO A 549 -5.67 -17.84 -18.98
C PRO A 549 -7.08 -17.79 -19.56
N SER A 550 -7.57 -18.95 -20.00
CA SER A 550 -8.91 -19.15 -20.54
C SER A 550 -9.93 -19.41 -19.43
N VAL A 551 -11.22 -19.49 -19.82
CA VAL A 551 -12.30 -19.93 -18.91
C VAL A 551 -12.02 -21.34 -18.38
N ASP A 552 -11.49 -22.25 -19.21
CA ASP A 552 -11.15 -23.61 -18.79
C ASP A 552 -10.00 -23.64 -17.76
N ASP A 553 -9.02 -22.74 -17.90
CA ASP A 553 -7.96 -22.59 -16.89
C ASP A 553 -8.52 -22.10 -15.55
N TRP A 554 -9.45 -21.15 -15.58
CA TRP A 554 -10.15 -20.69 -14.38
C TRP A 554 -10.98 -21.78 -13.74
N ALA A 555 -11.68 -22.62 -14.53
CA ALA A 555 -12.43 -23.77 -14.03
C ALA A 555 -11.50 -24.79 -13.35
N ARG A 556 -10.37 -25.09 -13.97
CA ARG A 556 -9.35 -25.98 -13.38
C ARG A 556 -8.77 -25.39 -12.09
N LEU A 557 -8.44 -24.09 -12.08
CA LEU A 557 -7.93 -23.42 -10.87
C LEU A 557 -8.96 -23.45 -9.73
N LYS A 558 -10.24 -23.23 -10.03
CA LYS A 558 -11.35 -23.39 -9.07
C LYS A 558 -11.31 -24.76 -8.40
N GLU A 559 -11.26 -25.84 -9.18
CA GLU A 559 -11.20 -27.21 -8.65
C GLU A 559 -9.99 -27.44 -7.75
N LEU A 560 -8.81 -26.99 -8.19
CA LEU A 560 -7.57 -27.11 -7.40
C LEU A 560 -7.62 -26.31 -6.09
N VAL A 561 -8.16 -25.10 -6.12
CA VAL A 561 -8.32 -24.28 -4.91
C VAL A 561 -9.33 -24.91 -3.94
N MET A 562 -10.44 -25.42 -4.43
CA MET A 562 -11.43 -26.14 -3.59
C MET A 562 -10.85 -27.41 -2.98
N GLN A 563 -9.92 -28.07 -3.68
CA GLN A 563 -9.28 -29.31 -3.23
C GLN A 563 -8.14 -29.05 -2.23
N HIS A 564 -7.26 -28.10 -2.50
CA HIS A 564 -6.02 -27.87 -1.76
C HIS A 564 -6.04 -26.65 -0.85
N GLY A 565 -7.00 -25.75 -1.02
CA GLY A 565 -7.11 -24.47 -0.32
C GLY A 565 -6.15 -23.40 -0.81
N LEU A 566 -6.11 -22.29 -0.09
CA LEU A 566 -5.17 -21.19 -0.28
C LEU A 566 -4.35 -20.96 0.98
N TYR A 567 -3.05 -20.66 0.81
CA TYR A 567 -2.18 -20.32 1.92
C TYR A 567 -2.47 -18.89 2.45
N HIS A 568 -2.72 -17.95 1.55
CA HIS A 568 -2.97 -16.54 1.86
C HIS A 568 -4.45 -16.21 1.84
N ALA A 569 -4.94 -15.56 2.89
CA ALA A 569 -6.31 -15.02 2.93
C ALA A 569 -6.46 -13.83 1.96
N TYR A 570 -5.42 -13.01 1.84
CA TYR A 570 -5.35 -11.84 0.95
C TYR A 570 -4.03 -11.85 0.19
N ARG A 571 -4.04 -11.39 -1.08
CA ARG A 571 -2.90 -11.54 -1.99
C ARG A 571 -2.50 -10.26 -2.72
N LEU A 572 -3.46 -9.43 -3.11
CA LEU A 572 -3.25 -8.26 -3.96
C LEU A 572 -3.66 -6.97 -3.26
N ALA A 573 -2.77 -5.99 -3.27
CA ALA A 573 -3.04 -4.63 -2.81
C ALA A 573 -2.13 -3.65 -3.59
N ILE A 574 -2.68 -2.56 -4.10
CA ILE A 574 -1.91 -1.63 -4.92
C ILE A 574 -1.52 -0.40 -4.12
N ALA A 575 -0.27 -0.39 -3.68
CA ALA A 575 0.36 0.67 -2.92
C ALA A 575 0.79 1.86 -3.80
N PRO A 576 1.03 3.06 -3.23
CA PRO A 576 1.41 4.25 -4.01
C PRO A 576 2.85 4.24 -4.55
N ASN A 577 3.78 3.46 -4.03
CA ASN A 577 5.18 3.24 -4.48
C ASN A 577 6.05 4.50 -4.64
N GLN A 578 5.94 5.51 -3.80
CA GLN A 578 6.62 6.79 -4.03
C GLN A 578 8.14 6.68 -4.16
N SER A 579 8.86 6.19 -3.16
CA SER A 579 10.33 6.14 -3.22
C SER A 579 10.87 4.98 -4.05
N THR A 580 10.20 3.84 -4.02
CA THR A 580 10.61 2.65 -4.77
C THR A 580 10.41 2.80 -6.27
N SER A 581 9.43 3.59 -6.73
CA SER A 581 9.22 3.86 -8.14
C SER A 581 10.42 4.60 -8.76
N TYR A 582 11.03 5.54 -8.04
CA TYR A 582 12.25 6.22 -8.54
C TYR A 582 13.40 5.26 -8.77
N ILE A 583 13.65 4.34 -7.83
CA ILE A 583 14.74 3.34 -7.95
C ILE A 583 14.52 2.45 -9.17
N MET A 584 13.28 2.08 -9.41
CA MET A 584 12.87 1.25 -10.55
C MET A 584 12.76 2.04 -11.87
N SER A 585 13.03 3.36 -11.85
CA SER A 585 12.81 4.24 -13.01
C SER A 585 11.41 4.00 -13.60
N SER A 586 10.41 4.06 -12.74
CA SER A 586 9.01 3.78 -13.08
C SER A 586 8.10 4.92 -12.66
N THR A 587 6.93 5.02 -13.27
CA THR A 587 5.84 5.83 -12.73
C THR A 587 5.25 5.15 -11.50
N ALA A 588 4.79 5.96 -10.54
CA ALA A 588 4.30 5.44 -9.26
C ALA A 588 2.95 4.73 -9.43
N SER A 589 2.83 3.51 -8.90
CA SER A 589 1.56 2.78 -8.83
C SER A 589 0.87 2.63 -10.20
N VAL A 590 -0.45 2.65 -10.18
CA VAL A 590 -1.33 2.62 -11.36
C VAL A 590 -1.93 3.99 -11.67
N MET A 591 -1.55 5.01 -10.92
CA MET A 591 -2.08 6.36 -11.04
C MET A 591 -1.40 7.14 -12.18
N PRO A 592 -2.08 8.14 -12.77
CA PRO A 592 -1.46 9.01 -13.77
C PRO A 592 -0.42 9.94 -13.13
N VAL A 593 0.60 10.32 -13.90
CA VAL A 593 1.63 11.28 -13.45
C VAL A 593 1.08 12.69 -13.38
N VAL A 594 1.68 13.50 -12.49
CA VAL A 594 1.33 14.93 -12.36
C VAL A 594 2.06 15.76 -13.41
N ASP A 595 3.35 15.51 -13.60
CA ASP A 595 4.21 16.21 -14.53
C ASP A 595 4.95 15.24 -15.44
N THR A 596 5.16 15.61 -16.70
CA THR A 596 5.97 14.86 -17.66
C THR A 596 7.46 14.89 -17.30
N ILE A 597 7.90 16.00 -16.71
CA ILE A 597 9.24 16.17 -16.14
C ILE A 597 9.06 16.74 -14.74
N GLU A 598 9.34 15.95 -13.71
CA GLU A 598 9.23 16.41 -12.33
C GLU A 598 10.40 17.31 -11.95
N VAL A 599 10.10 18.41 -11.27
CA VAL A 599 11.09 19.29 -10.65
C VAL A 599 11.33 18.85 -9.21
N ARG A 600 12.59 18.65 -8.84
CA ARG A 600 13.01 18.25 -7.50
C ARG A 600 14.04 19.22 -6.92
N GLU A 601 13.74 19.76 -5.76
CA GLU A 601 14.64 20.65 -5.02
C GLU A 601 15.32 19.87 -3.90
N TYR A 602 16.66 19.93 -3.83
CA TYR A 602 17.48 19.32 -2.82
C TYR A 602 18.48 20.34 -2.30
N GLY A 603 18.17 20.94 -1.14
CA GLY A 603 18.97 22.05 -0.61
C GLY A 603 19.01 23.22 -1.64
N ASP A 604 20.21 23.62 -2.04
CA ASP A 604 20.43 24.73 -2.98
C ASP A 604 20.42 24.31 -4.47
N SER A 605 20.03 23.07 -4.79
CA SER A 605 20.08 22.56 -6.16
C SER A 605 18.74 22.05 -6.65
N THR A 606 18.40 22.42 -7.88
CA THR A 606 17.23 21.89 -8.60
C THR A 606 17.66 20.76 -9.52
N SER A 607 16.90 19.68 -9.54
CA SER A 607 17.10 18.54 -10.43
C SER A 607 15.79 18.21 -11.16
N PHE A 608 15.91 17.64 -12.33
CA PHE A 608 14.78 17.28 -13.19
C PHE A 608 14.72 15.77 -13.37
N TYR A 609 13.52 15.22 -13.27
CA TYR A 609 13.23 13.82 -13.48
C TYR A 609 12.27 13.67 -14.66
N PRO A 610 12.78 13.42 -15.86
CA PRO A 610 11.93 13.03 -17.00
C PRO A 610 11.25 11.70 -16.67
N MET A 611 9.95 11.60 -17.00
CA MET A 611 9.24 10.33 -16.81
C MET A 611 9.93 9.20 -17.57
N PRO A 612 9.84 7.96 -17.08
CA PRO A 612 10.47 6.80 -17.71
C PRO A 612 10.05 6.66 -19.19
N TYR A 613 10.99 6.24 -20.02
CA TYR A 613 10.78 6.04 -21.47
C TYR A 613 10.33 7.29 -22.26
N LEU A 614 10.44 8.47 -21.66
CA LEU A 614 10.05 9.73 -22.31
C LEU A 614 10.93 10.03 -23.52
N THR A 615 10.28 10.33 -24.63
CA THR A 615 10.86 10.81 -25.89
C THR A 615 10.06 12.03 -26.38
N ASN A 616 10.60 12.74 -27.38
CA ASN A 616 9.84 13.83 -27.99
C ASN A 616 8.58 13.32 -28.72
N ASP A 617 8.58 12.06 -29.20
CA ASP A 617 7.45 11.46 -29.91
C ASP A 617 6.29 11.06 -29.00
N ASN A 618 6.58 10.57 -27.78
CA ASN A 618 5.56 10.10 -26.83
C ASN A 618 5.21 11.11 -25.72
N TYR A 619 5.77 12.31 -25.77
CA TYR A 619 5.58 13.35 -24.75
C TYR A 619 4.11 13.60 -24.40
N PHE A 620 3.23 13.64 -25.41
CA PHE A 620 1.80 13.90 -25.22
C PHE A 620 1.03 12.76 -24.55
N PHE A 621 1.58 11.56 -24.51
CA PHE A 621 0.97 10.44 -23.80
C PHE A 621 1.17 10.51 -22.28
N TYR A 622 2.12 11.33 -21.81
CA TYR A 622 2.25 11.71 -20.41
C TYR A 622 1.39 12.92 -20.05
N LYS A 623 0.11 12.87 -20.42
CA LYS A 623 -0.85 13.91 -20.04
C LYS A 623 -0.89 14.05 -18.52
N SER A 624 -0.83 15.29 -18.00
CA SER A 624 -0.92 15.54 -16.56
C SER A 624 -2.23 15.02 -15.97
N ALA A 625 -2.14 14.42 -14.80
CA ALA A 625 -3.32 13.98 -14.03
C ALA A 625 -4.32 15.11 -13.78
N TYR A 626 -3.85 16.35 -13.62
CA TYR A 626 -4.71 17.53 -13.46
C TYR A 626 -5.51 17.88 -14.71
N ASP A 627 -5.07 17.47 -15.89
CA ASP A 627 -5.74 17.75 -17.16
C ASP A 627 -6.62 16.58 -17.64
N MET A 628 -6.59 15.45 -16.92
CA MET A 628 -7.43 14.30 -17.22
C MET A 628 -8.85 14.45 -16.66
N ASP A 629 -9.80 13.81 -17.33
CA ASP A 629 -11.14 13.60 -16.79
C ASP A 629 -11.07 12.61 -15.61
N GLN A 630 -11.28 13.10 -14.38
CA GLN A 630 -11.18 12.28 -13.17
C GLN A 630 -12.20 11.13 -13.16
N MET A 631 -13.33 11.24 -13.85
CA MET A 631 -14.29 10.13 -13.97
C MET A 631 -13.72 9.00 -14.84
N LYS A 632 -12.96 9.33 -15.90
CA LYS A 632 -12.28 8.32 -16.71
C LYS A 632 -11.13 7.67 -15.95
N VAL A 633 -10.37 8.43 -15.15
CA VAL A 633 -9.34 7.89 -14.26
C VAL A 633 -9.98 6.90 -13.27
N MET A 634 -11.05 7.29 -12.57
CA MET A 634 -11.77 6.41 -11.64
C MET A 634 -12.31 5.15 -12.34
N ARG A 635 -12.82 5.28 -13.56
CA ARG A 635 -13.29 4.13 -14.34
C ARG A 635 -12.17 3.13 -14.63
N LEU A 636 -10.97 3.61 -14.98
CA LEU A 636 -9.81 2.74 -15.16
C LEU A 636 -9.48 2.00 -13.84
N ILE A 637 -9.42 2.74 -12.74
CA ILE A 637 -9.14 2.16 -11.42
C ILE A 637 -10.22 1.13 -11.04
N SER A 638 -11.48 1.37 -11.37
CA SER A 638 -12.56 0.41 -11.09
C SER A 638 -12.41 -0.90 -11.88
N VAL A 639 -11.89 -0.84 -13.09
CA VAL A 639 -11.55 -2.05 -13.87
C VAL A 639 -10.47 -2.86 -13.17
N ILE A 640 -9.43 -2.21 -12.67
CA ILE A 640 -8.36 -2.86 -11.90
C ILE A 640 -8.91 -3.44 -10.60
N GLN A 641 -9.73 -2.67 -9.87
CA GLN A 641 -10.29 -3.08 -8.57
C GLN A 641 -11.09 -4.40 -8.64
N ARG A 642 -11.70 -4.73 -9.76
CA ARG A 642 -12.40 -6.01 -9.94
C ARG A 642 -11.53 -7.24 -9.78
N HIS A 643 -10.23 -7.08 -9.98
CA HIS A 643 -9.25 -8.17 -9.91
C HIS A 643 -8.37 -8.13 -8.66
N VAL A 644 -8.47 -7.07 -7.87
CA VAL A 644 -7.68 -6.85 -6.64
C VAL A 644 -8.57 -7.14 -5.43
N ASP A 645 -8.19 -8.11 -4.64
CA ASP A 645 -8.98 -8.54 -3.47
C ASP A 645 -8.99 -7.51 -2.33
N GLN A 646 -7.90 -6.82 -2.08
CA GLN A 646 -7.86 -5.68 -1.15
C GLN A 646 -8.19 -4.37 -1.89
N GLY A 647 -7.48 -3.30 -1.62
CA GLY A 647 -7.73 -1.97 -2.20
C GLY A 647 -6.64 -1.45 -3.12
N ILE A 648 -6.89 -0.28 -3.63
CA ILE A 648 -5.98 0.50 -4.48
C ILE A 648 -5.85 1.88 -3.85
N SER A 649 -4.62 2.33 -3.62
CA SER A 649 -4.37 3.71 -3.20
C SER A 649 -4.78 4.67 -4.32
N THR A 650 -5.99 5.22 -4.22
CA THR A 650 -6.61 6.05 -5.26
C THR A 650 -6.45 7.53 -4.93
N ILE A 651 -6.02 8.32 -5.91
CA ILE A 651 -5.82 9.75 -5.78
C ILE A 651 -6.63 10.48 -6.86
N LEU A 652 -7.46 11.43 -6.44
CA LEU A 652 -8.11 12.37 -7.36
C LEU A 652 -7.28 13.66 -7.45
N HIS A 653 -7.07 14.14 -8.67
CA HIS A 653 -6.35 15.37 -8.93
C HIS A 653 -7.33 16.47 -9.28
N THR A 654 -7.40 17.51 -8.43
CA THR A 654 -8.34 18.61 -8.57
C THR A 654 -7.64 19.94 -8.72
N LYS A 655 -8.18 20.82 -9.53
CA LYS A 655 -7.70 22.20 -9.75
C LYS A 655 -8.28 23.13 -8.68
N SER A 656 -7.65 24.27 -8.46
CA SER A 656 -8.18 25.32 -7.56
C SER A 656 -9.57 25.81 -7.98
N SER A 657 -9.89 25.72 -9.27
CA SER A 657 -11.19 26.06 -9.85
C SER A 657 -12.31 25.07 -9.51
N ASP A 658 -11.95 23.82 -9.16
CA ASP A 658 -12.96 22.80 -8.85
C ASP A 658 -13.67 23.14 -7.55
N THR A 659 -14.98 22.99 -7.54
CA THR A 659 -15.81 23.30 -6.39
C THR A 659 -15.95 22.09 -5.44
N THR A 660 -16.39 22.33 -4.21
CA THR A 660 -16.74 21.23 -3.28
C THR A 660 -17.89 20.37 -3.83
N ARG A 661 -18.77 20.96 -4.67
CA ARG A 661 -19.83 20.22 -5.36
C ARG A 661 -19.25 19.26 -6.39
N ASP A 662 -18.19 19.64 -7.11
CA ASP A 662 -17.53 18.75 -8.07
C ASP A 662 -16.86 17.58 -7.35
N LEU A 663 -16.18 17.84 -6.23
CA LEU A 663 -15.61 16.79 -5.40
C LEU A 663 -16.69 15.83 -4.87
N ALA A 664 -17.79 16.34 -4.35
CA ALA A 664 -18.91 15.51 -3.87
C ALA A 664 -19.48 14.62 -5.00
N ARG A 665 -19.56 15.14 -6.25
CA ARG A 665 -19.96 14.34 -7.42
C ARG A 665 -18.95 13.24 -7.73
N TYR A 666 -17.66 13.50 -7.59
CA TYR A 666 -16.63 12.47 -7.75
C TYR A 666 -16.75 11.36 -6.71
N TYR A 667 -17.06 11.69 -5.44
CA TYR A 667 -17.27 10.68 -4.39
C TYR A 667 -18.48 9.80 -4.68
N ILE A 668 -19.61 10.41 -5.10
CA ILE A 668 -20.81 9.67 -5.51
C ILE A 668 -20.51 8.75 -6.69
N TYR A 669 -19.78 9.24 -7.68
CA TYR A 669 -19.39 8.43 -8.84
C TYR A 669 -18.46 7.28 -8.45
N ALA A 670 -17.41 7.55 -7.67
CA ALA A 670 -16.49 6.54 -7.16
C ALA A 670 -17.21 5.41 -6.41
N HIS A 671 -18.13 5.79 -5.51
CA HIS A 671 -18.98 4.84 -4.79
C HIS A 671 -19.82 3.98 -5.75
N LYS A 672 -20.50 4.60 -6.73
CA LYS A 672 -21.36 3.88 -7.70
C LYS A 672 -20.65 2.91 -8.60
N ILE A 673 -19.43 3.23 -9.00
CA ILE A 673 -18.62 2.32 -9.86
C ILE A 673 -17.85 1.25 -9.08
N GLY A 674 -18.05 1.17 -7.76
CA GLY A 674 -17.50 0.11 -6.91
C GLY A 674 -16.08 0.32 -6.42
N LEU A 675 -15.55 1.55 -6.43
CA LEU A 675 -14.28 1.83 -5.76
C LEU A 675 -14.42 1.61 -4.24
N LYS A 676 -13.38 1.07 -3.63
CA LYS A 676 -13.37 0.77 -2.18
C LYS A 676 -12.83 1.93 -1.35
N SER A 677 -11.97 2.77 -1.96
CA SER A 677 -11.36 3.91 -1.31
C SER A 677 -11.01 4.99 -2.32
#